data_6f3322e2c3b233b9ce3608f130e82b6f
#
_entry.id   6f3322e2c3b233b9ce3608f130e82b6f
#
_cell.length_a   1.000
_cell.length_b   1.000
_cell.length_c   1.000
_cell.angle_alpha   90.00
_cell.angle_beta   90.00
_cell.angle_gamma   90.00
#
_symmetry.space_group_name_H-M   'P 1'
#
loop_
_entity.id
_entity.type
_entity.pdbx_description
1 polymer ?
#
loop_
_entity_poly.entity_id
_entity_poly.type
_entity_poly.pdbx_seq_one_letter_code
_entity_poly.pdbx_strand_id
1 'polypeptide(L)'
;MTYKFLFELFGYKTLELKTIKDVKEMEWDFAISSTRYFAYDTETTGLNFMKDVPFLVIFGFDKNIYLWDPTFKEATEAMYRIIKTTNKMLFAHNAKYDYHMMNNIGTPIPDGIELSDTITLFRLISACDDDFQSMRLEKLGEKYVHPTAKFAGHEIKKLIEHMKAERKKIVCSNYKLLTGEKSTKEAWETFSNRVRFITEYHECFDDYKEPNYYDVFKKDPELVKKYAIDDVVIILEFLDKAGSIYANKYWDYDTKSIDNRTWKRENALIRGIATMERNGFKVDVDYLIKSHYKIEEFRNKLYDKLHKLTRDTWKVGQHAEIKKFFMNKFGLELEKSDKKAINQLSHHENKDIADIAKLIIKLRTVDKWLSTYIDGVLNKIIEVNGEWKLYTSLNNNGAISGRVSCDLQQMPKYAINETDDDNELLLDESLTDDDGSELFHPRKFVIPSDGYKLYFLDFSQMELRIQAYYSILVGHTDYNLCRAYMPYDCQLNDYTQFDYNNPEHLKHAYDWDWFNNSDGSHWEPTDLHTKTTLTAFPEFADQTETKEFKKKWRYLGKATNFAKNYGCGAKTLASNLNIDLETATKLSEAYNNAYPGVLEYQKAVQAELNLKGYVTNLYGRRYYLEKSTNFYKGNNYLIQGTGADALKEAEIEICEYLKDKKSRFILPIHDELAIEVHPDEEFDVPKTVKRILEGCGKVIKNVPMVVEVEMTESNWADKKEVEL
;
A
#
# COMPACT_ATOMS: atom_id res chain seq x y z
N MET A 1 6.38 41.92 3.46
CA MET A 1 5.10 41.69 2.76
C MET A 1 4.15 41.09 3.78
N THR A 2 3.00 41.72 3.99
CA THR A 2 1.95 41.15 4.83
C THR A 2 1.33 40.00 4.03
N TYR A 3 1.56 38.78 4.45
CA TYR A 3 0.95 37.61 3.80
C TYR A 3 -0.55 37.62 4.07
N LYS A 4 -1.36 37.50 3.01
CA LYS A 4 -2.81 37.32 3.10
C LYS A 4 -3.16 35.85 3.06
N PHE A 5 -4.20 35.44 3.77
CA PHE A 5 -4.79 34.11 3.61
C PHE A 5 -5.39 33.96 2.21
N LEU A 6 -5.48 32.72 1.71
CA LEU A 6 -5.97 32.48 0.33
C LEU A 6 -7.40 32.89 0.15
N PHE A 7 -8.28 32.67 1.13
CA PHE A 7 -9.67 33.08 1.03
C PHE A 7 -9.83 34.60 0.85
N GLU A 8 -8.98 35.41 1.51
CA GLU A 8 -8.94 36.87 1.33
C GLU A 8 -8.40 37.24 -0.06
N LEU A 9 -7.36 36.51 -0.53
CA LEU A 9 -6.72 36.78 -1.80
C LEU A 9 -7.66 36.48 -2.98
N PHE A 10 -8.44 35.40 -2.90
CA PHE A 10 -9.37 34.98 -3.95
C PHE A 10 -10.79 35.50 -3.77
N GLY A 11 -11.04 36.32 -2.72
CA GLY A 11 -12.32 36.98 -2.50
C GLY A 11 -13.46 36.06 -2.07
N TYR A 12 -13.15 35.00 -1.30
CA TYR A 12 -14.17 34.12 -0.73
C TYR A 12 -14.92 34.79 0.41
N LYS A 13 -16.22 34.58 0.47
CA LYS A 13 -17.06 34.92 1.62
C LYS A 13 -17.05 33.77 2.61
N THR A 14 -16.98 34.08 3.89
CA THR A 14 -16.98 33.10 4.97
C THR A 14 -18.10 33.37 5.95
N LEU A 15 -18.82 32.33 6.36
CA LEU A 15 -19.91 32.40 7.35
C LEU A 15 -19.78 31.27 8.36
N GLU A 16 -19.68 31.61 9.64
CA GLU A 16 -19.75 30.64 10.73
C GLU A 16 -21.22 30.38 11.08
N LEU A 17 -21.68 29.13 10.90
CA LEU A 17 -23.04 28.72 11.15
C LEU A 17 -23.25 28.46 12.66
N LYS A 18 -24.09 29.25 13.30
CA LYS A 18 -24.42 29.15 14.74
C LYS A 18 -25.91 29.05 15.00
N THR A 19 -26.73 29.42 14.03
CA THR A 19 -28.16 29.48 14.16
C THR A 19 -28.88 28.89 12.93
N ILE A 20 -30.14 28.54 13.09
CA ILE A 20 -30.98 28.10 11.96
C ILE A 20 -31.09 29.17 10.88
N LYS A 21 -30.95 30.46 11.24
CA LYS A 21 -30.95 31.55 10.26
C LYS A 21 -29.70 31.44 9.35
N ASP A 22 -28.56 31.17 9.92
CA ASP A 22 -27.30 31.00 9.17
C ASP A 22 -27.38 29.79 8.23
N VAL A 23 -27.98 28.69 8.70
CA VAL A 23 -28.24 27.50 7.86
C VAL A 23 -29.13 27.84 6.67
N LYS A 24 -30.22 28.64 6.88
CA LYS A 24 -31.10 29.10 5.78
C LYS A 24 -30.36 30.01 4.80
N GLU A 25 -29.41 30.81 5.27
CA GLU A 25 -28.55 31.63 4.41
C GLU A 25 -27.69 30.74 3.50
N MET A 26 -27.05 29.70 4.04
CA MET A 26 -26.31 28.72 3.25
C MET A 26 -27.22 28.03 2.20
N GLU A 27 -28.41 27.59 2.61
CA GLU A 27 -29.38 26.96 1.69
C GLU A 27 -29.83 27.93 0.59
N TRP A 28 -30.00 29.21 0.90
CA TRP A 28 -30.36 30.27 -0.07
C TRP A 28 -29.18 30.53 -1.03
N ASP A 29 -27.96 30.70 -0.55
CA ASP A 29 -26.78 30.90 -1.38
C ASP A 29 -26.62 29.75 -2.35
N PHE A 30 -26.89 28.51 -1.90
CA PHE A 30 -26.90 27.35 -2.75
C PHE A 30 -28.02 27.41 -3.82
N ALA A 31 -29.24 27.81 -3.47
CA ALA A 31 -30.37 27.85 -4.38
C ALA A 31 -30.14 28.77 -5.61
N ILE A 32 -29.29 29.78 -5.46
CA ILE A 32 -28.87 30.69 -6.52
C ILE A 32 -27.53 30.33 -7.16
N SER A 33 -26.88 29.28 -6.69
CA SER A 33 -25.54 28.82 -7.10
C SER A 33 -25.59 28.05 -8.42
N SER A 34 -24.55 28.21 -9.23
CA SER A 34 -24.28 27.41 -10.42
C SER A 34 -23.11 26.40 -10.20
N THR A 35 -22.78 26.10 -8.95
CA THR A 35 -21.62 25.29 -8.63
C THR A 35 -21.57 23.96 -9.38
N ARG A 36 -20.38 23.52 -9.72
CA ARG A 36 -20.13 22.23 -10.38
C ARG A 36 -19.78 21.12 -9.40
N TYR A 37 -19.27 21.47 -8.23
CA TYR A 37 -18.78 20.56 -7.18
C TYR A 37 -18.80 21.26 -5.83
N PHE A 38 -18.69 20.43 -4.78
CA PHE A 38 -18.56 20.87 -3.40
C PHE A 38 -17.19 20.50 -2.85
N ALA A 39 -16.63 21.35 -2.00
CA ALA A 39 -15.42 21.06 -1.24
C ALA A 39 -15.76 20.94 0.25
N TYR A 40 -15.03 20.05 0.93
CA TYR A 40 -15.30 19.70 2.29
C TYR A 40 -14.00 19.33 3.01
N ASP A 41 -13.91 19.69 4.29
CA ASP A 41 -12.79 19.36 5.15
C ASP A 41 -13.23 19.31 6.60
N THR A 42 -12.50 18.56 7.45
CA THR A 42 -12.72 18.48 8.90
C THR A 42 -11.44 18.71 9.67
N GLU A 43 -11.48 19.59 10.66
CA GLU A 43 -10.41 19.73 11.65
C GLU A 43 -10.69 18.84 12.86
N THR A 44 -9.67 18.08 13.31
CA THR A 44 -9.87 16.94 14.19
C THR A 44 -8.97 16.94 15.43
N THR A 45 -9.41 16.24 16.47
CA THR A 45 -8.69 16.15 17.75
C THR A 45 -7.35 15.40 17.66
N GLY A 46 -7.10 14.68 16.56
CA GLY A 46 -5.87 13.94 16.28
C GLY A 46 -5.96 13.20 14.98
N LEU A 47 -5.05 12.24 14.72
CA LEU A 47 -4.94 11.51 13.47
C LEU A 47 -5.44 10.05 13.55
N ASN A 48 -5.93 9.61 14.71
CA ASN A 48 -6.44 8.25 14.87
C ASN A 48 -7.89 8.18 14.37
N PHE A 49 -8.09 7.63 13.18
CA PHE A 49 -9.38 7.57 12.53
C PHE A 49 -10.46 6.73 13.26
N MET A 50 -10.07 5.96 14.30
CA MET A 50 -11.00 5.21 15.14
C MET A 50 -11.42 5.92 16.42
N LYS A 51 -10.60 6.87 16.91
CA LYS A 51 -10.78 7.51 18.23
C LYS A 51 -11.02 9.01 18.15
N ASP A 52 -10.39 9.65 17.18
CA ASP A 52 -10.46 11.09 17.08
C ASP A 52 -11.78 11.54 16.45
N VAL A 53 -12.18 12.75 16.75
CA VAL A 53 -13.43 13.33 16.32
C VAL A 53 -13.20 14.72 15.70
N PRO A 54 -14.05 15.16 14.78
CA PRO A 54 -13.96 16.52 14.27
C PRO A 54 -14.41 17.53 15.34
N PHE A 55 -13.76 18.68 15.39
CA PHE A 55 -14.18 19.83 16.18
C PHE A 55 -14.59 21.04 15.32
N LEU A 56 -14.33 20.97 14.02
CA LEU A 56 -14.74 21.96 13.05
C LEU A 56 -15.03 21.27 11.72
N VAL A 57 -16.12 21.64 11.09
CA VAL A 57 -16.52 21.21 9.74
C VAL A 57 -16.49 22.43 8.82
N ILE A 58 -15.91 22.27 7.65
CA ILE A 58 -15.81 23.30 6.63
C ILE A 58 -16.44 22.79 5.32
N PHE A 59 -17.30 23.60 4.72
CA PHE A 59 -17.99 23.28 3.48
C PHE A 59 -17.96 24.47 2.54
N GLY A 60 -17.60 24.26 1.29
CA GLY A 60 -17.47 25.33 0.31
C GLY A 60 -18.05 25.00 -1.05
N PHE A 61 -18.59 26.02 -1.72
CA PHE A 61 -19.01 25.98 -3.11
C PHE A 61 -19.00 27.39 -3.71
N ASP A 62 -18.74 27.50 -5.00
CA ASP A 62 -18.52 28.77 -5.69
C ASP A 62 -17.48 29.63 -4.96
N LYS A 63 -17.87 30.78 -4.45
CA LYS A 63 -17.03 31.69 -3.63
C LYS A 63 -17.53 31.83 -2.20
N ASN A 64 -18.30 30.86 -1.71
CA ASN A 64 -18.84 30.84 -0.35
C ASN A 64 -18.26 29.67 0.44
N ILE A 65 -17.85 29.93 1.68
CA ILE A 65 -17.35 28.94 2.62
C ILE A 65 -18.11 29.06 3.94
N TYR A 66 -18.59 27.94 4.42
CA TYR A 66 -19.33 27.79 5.66
C TYR A 66 -18.55 26.92 6.62
N LEU A 67 -18.56 27.27 7.89
CA LEU A 67 -17.89 26.51 8.94
C LEU A 67 -18.78 26.43 10.18
N TRP A 68 -18.73 25.29 10.88
CA TRP A 68 -19.53 25.08 12.09
C TRP A 68 -18.93 24.04 13.02
N ASP A 69 -19.31 24.10 14.29
CA ASP A 69 -19.08 23.04 15.25
C ASP A 69 -19.94 21.82 14.90
N PRO A 70 -19.36 20.61 14.75
CA PRO A 70 -20.08 19.41 14.33
C PRO A 70 -21.22 19.00 15.28
N THR A 71 -21.28 19.52 16.50
CA THR A 71 -22.44 19.34 17.40
C THR A 71 -23.69 20.04 16.90
N PHE A 72 -23.57 21.02 15.99
CA PHE A 72 -24.68 21.68 15.31
C PHE A 72 -25.16 20.83 14.14
N LYS A 73 -25.92 19.77 14.45
CA LYS A 73 -26.35 18.72 13.50
C LYS A 73 -27.18 19.26 12.34
N GLU A 74 -27.99 20.28 12.58
CA GLU A 74 -28.85 20.91 11.57
C GLU A 74 -28.03 21.46 10.38
N ALA A 75 -26.83 21.99 10.62
CA ALA A 75 -25.93 22.44 9.57
C ALA A 75 -25.40 21.26 8.74
N THR A 76 -25.00 20.17 9.40
CA THR A 76 -24.55 18.94 8.73
C THR A 76 -25.66 18.32 7.89
N GLU A 77 -26.88 18.23 8.41
CA GLU A 77 -28.03 17.71 7.69
C GLU A 77 -28.41 18.59 6.48
N ALA A 78 -28.31 19.91 6.63
CA ALA A 78 -28.53 20.85 5.52
C ALA A 78 -27.50 20.66 4.41
N MET A 79 -26.21 20.53 4.76
CA MET A 79 -25.17 20.21 3.80
C MET A 79 -25.49 18.91 3.02
N TYR A 80 -25.88 17.85 3.70
CA TYR A 80 -26.24 16.58 3.05
C TYR A 80 -27.46 16.71 2.14
N ARG A 81 -28.48 17.48 2.54
CA ARG A 81 -29.64 17.80 1.69
C ARG A 81 -29.22 18.53 0.42
N ILE A 82 -28.39 19.57 0.55
CA ILE A 82 -27.86 20.36 -0.58
C ILE A 82 -27.16 19.43 -1.58
N ILE A 83 -26.26 18.57 -1.12
CA ILE A 83 -25.47 17.69 -1.99
C ILE A 83 -26.39 16.68 -2.70
N LYS A 84 -27.30 16.02 -1.95
CA LYS A 84 -28.22 15.01 -2.50
C LYS A 84 -29.15 15.56 -3.58
N THR A 85 -29.62 16.82 -3.44
CA THR A 85 -30.53 17.43 -4.41
C THR A 85 -29.89 17.69 -5.77
N THR A 86 -28.56 17.74 -5.83
CA THR A 86 -27.83 18.08 -7.06
C THR A 86 -27.19 16.91 -7.77
N ASN A 87 -27.05 15.79 -7.09
CA ASN A 87 -26.27 14.64 -7.57
C ASN A 87 -24.85 15.02 -8.03
N LYS A 88 -24.21 15.97 -7.32
CA LYS A 88 -22.84 16.42 -7.57
C LYS A 88 -21.89 15.85 -6.54
N MET A 89 -20.62 15.74 -6.93
CA MET A 89 -19.58 15.17 -6.09
C MET A 89 -19.22 16.07 -4.92
N LEU A 90 -18.94 15.43 -3.77
CA LEU A 90 -18.34 16.04 -2.59
C LEU A 90 -16.85 15.71 -2.58
N PHE A 91 -16.01 16.73 -2.76
CA PHE A 91 -14.55 16.58 -2.77
C PHE A 91 -13.95 16.91 -1.40
N ALA A 92 -13.03 16.06 -0.97
CA ALA A 92 -12.14 16.35 0.14
C ALA A 92 -10.69 15.97 -0.22
N HIS A 93 -9.75 16.32 0.62
CA HIS A 93 -8.36 15.89 0.48
C HIS A 93 -8.06 14.76 1.46
N ASN A 94 -7.93 13.52 0.98
CA ASN A 94 -7.98 12.30 1.76
C ASN A 94 -9.39 12.01 2.30
N ALA A 95 -10.37 12.05 1.42
CA ALA A 95 -11.81 12.00 1.69
C ALA A 95 -12.27 10.84 2.61
N LYS A 96 -11.53 9.72 2.65
CA LYS A 96 -11.81 8.63 3.57
C LYS A 96 -11.60 9.01 5.04
N TYR A 97 -10.66 9.93 5.32
CA TYR A 97 -10.41 10.40 6.68
C TYR A 97 -11.59 11.21 7.20
N ASP A 98 -12.10 12.15 6.42
CA ASP A 98 -13.30 12.90 6.76
C ASP A 98 -14.53 11.99 6.89
N TYR A 99 -14.63 10.97 6.05
CA TYR A 99 -15.66 9.95 6.18
C TYR A 99 -15.59 9.23 7.54
N HIS A 100 -14.40 8.88 8.03
CA HIS A 100 -14.23 8.32 9.37
C HIS A 100 -14.64 9.29 10.46
N MET A 101 -14.25 10.55 10.37
CA MET A 101 -14.55 11.56 11.38
C MET A 101 -16.06 11.75 11.54
N MET A 102 -16.79 11.82 10.43
CA MET A 102 -18.25 11.94 10.50
C MET A 102 -18.94 10.69 11.03
N ASN A 103 -18.38 9.51 10.77
CA ASN A 103 -18.85 8.27 11.40
C ASN A 103 -18.66 8.30 12.93
N ASN A 104 -17.52 8.83 13.40
CA ASN A 104 -17.18 8.84 14.82
C ASN A 104 -18.12 9.71 15.67
N ILE A 105 -18.78 10.70 15.07
CA ILE A 105 -19.76 11.58 15.75
C ILE A 105 -21.22 11.20 15.46
N GLY A 106 -21.45 10.04 14.80
CA GLY A 106 -22.81 9.55 14.52
C GLY A 106 -23.58 10.31 13.44
N THR A 107 -22.89 11.05 12.58
CA THR A 107 -23.45 11.72 11.41
C THR A 107 -22.76 11.26 10.12
N PRO A 108 -22.81 9.95 9.77
CA PRO A 108 -22.10 9.41 8.63
C PRO A 108 -22.54 10.08 7.32
N ILE A 109 -21.59 10.23 6.40
CA ILE A 109 -21.90 10.74 5.05
C ILE A 109 -22.80 9.71 4.34
N PRO A 110 -24.03 10.06 3.98
CA PRO A 110 -25.00 9.12 3.41
C PRO A 110 -24.53 8.45 2.11
N ASP A 111 -24.92 7.20 1.89
CA ASP A 111 -24.53 6.40 0.70
C ASP A 111 -24.91 7.05 -0.65
N GLY A 112 -25.97 7.83 -0.70
CA GLY A 112 -26.36 8.54 -1.91
C GLY A 112 -25.53 9.78 -2.28
N ILE A 113 -24.47 10.10 -1.50
CA ILE A 113 -23.52 11.18 -1.80
C ILE A 113 -22.27 10.59 -2.43
N GLU A 114 -21.94 10.99 -3.67
CA GLU A 114 -20.71 10.57 -4.33
C GLU A 114 -19.51 11.33 -3.72
N LEU A 115 -18.63 10.56 -3.04
CA LEU A 115 -17.38 11.07 -2.51
C LEU A 115 -16.30 11.07 -3.57
N SER A 116 -15.45 12.09 -3.56
CA SER A 116 -14.30 12.20 -4.44
C SER A 116 -13.09 12.75 -3.70
N ASP A 117 -11.91 12.23 -4.07
CA ASP A 117 -10.67 12.58 -3.41
C ASP A 117 -9.75 13.38 -4.35
N THR A 118 -9.31 14.56 -3.91
CA THR A 118 -8.36 15.37 -4.67
C THR A 118 -6.99 14.72 -4.79
N ILE A 119 -6.60 13.82 -3.87
CA ILE A 119 -5.38 13.00 -3.99
C ILE A 119 -5.51 12.09 -5.23
N THR A 120 -6.65 11.44 -5.39
CA THR A 120 -6.94 10.59 -6.54
C THR A 120 -6.87 11.38 -7.86
N LEU A 121 -7.57 12.52 -7.92
CA LEU A 121 -7.54 13.39 -9.11
C LEU A 121 -6.11 13.82 -9.43
N PHE A 122 -5.39 14.24 -8.41
CA PHE A 122 -4.00 14.66 -8.55
C PHE A 122 -3.11 13.52 -9.08
N ARG A 123 -3.25 12.30 -8.56
CA ARG A 123 -2.53 11.11 -9.08
C ARG A 123 -2.82 10.85 -10.54
N LEU A 124 -4.05 10.95 -10.97
CA LEU A 124 -4.43 10.71 -12.37
C LEU A 124 -3.86 11.77 -13.31
N ILE A 125 -3.82 13.04 -12.91
CA ILE A 125 -3.28 14.12 -13.75
C ILE A 125 -1.77 14.22 -13.71
N SER A 126 -1.11 13.73 -12.65
CA SER A 126 0.35 13.75 -12.47
C SER A 126 1.00 12.37 -12.64
N ALA A 127 0.27 11.40 -13.18
CA ALA A 127 0.74 10.02 -13.32
C ALA A 127 2.13 9.95 -13.96
N CYS A 128 3.10 9.36 -13.24
CA CYS A 128 4.49 9.19 -13.64
C CYS A 128 5.32 10.51 -13.78
N ASP A 129 4.85 11.63 -13.23
CA ASP A 129 5.64 12.86 -13.13
C ASP A 129 6.68 12.69 -12.00
N ASP A 130 7.93 12.48 -12.36
CA ASP A 130 9.04 12.24 -11.41
C ASP A 130 9.32 13.47 -10.52
N ASP A 131 8.89 14.67 -10.93
CA ASP A 131 9.07 15.91 -10.18
C ASP A 131 8.12 16.06 -8.99
N PHE A 132 7.15 15.16 -8.83
CA PHE A 132 6.14 15.29 -7.78
C PHE A 132 6.13 14.14 -6.79
N GLN A 133 6.80 14.35 -5.65
CA GLN A 133 6.98 13.35 -4.60
C GLN A 133 6.00 13.46 -3.41
N SER A 134 5.14 14.50 -3.35
CA SER A 134 4.29 14.75 -2.19
C SER A 134 2.82 14.96 -2.55
N MET A 135 1.94 14.23 -1.87
CA MET A 135 0.47 14.31 -2.00
C MET A 135 -0.17 15.27 -0.98
N ARG A 136 0.60 16.00 -0.21
CA ARG A 136 0.07 16.94 0.80
C ARG A 136 -0.67 18.08 0.13
N LEU A 137 -1.81 18.48 0.69
CA LEU A 137 -2.65 19.56 0.18
C LEU A 137 -1.87 20.88 0.02
N GLU A 138 -1.00 21.21 0.96
CA GLU A 138 -0.09 22.37 0.89
C GLU A 138 0.75 22.37 -0.40
N LYS A 139 1.29 21.19 -0.79
CA LYS A 139 2.13 21.06 -1.99
C LYS A 139 1.32 21.14 -3.28
N LEU A 140 0.14 20.57 -3.26
CA LEU A 140 -0.82 20.68 -4.36
C LEU A 140 -1.23 22.15 -4.54
N GLY A 141 -1.53 22.85 -3.45
CA GLY A 141 -1.85 24.26 -3.44
C GLY A 141 -0.71 25.13 -3.97
N GLU A 142 0.55 24.89 -3.56
CA GLU A 142 1.72 25.61 -4.08
C GLU A 142 1.91 25.43 -5.60
N LYS A 143 1.73 24.20 -6.08
CA LYS A 143 1.93 23.89 -7.51
C LYS A 143 0.80 24.45 -8.40
N TYR A 144 -0.44 24.32 -7.98
CA TYR A 144 -1.59 24.57 -8.85
C TYR A 144 -2.42 25.78 -8.47
N VAL A 145 -2.35 26.27 -7.23
CA VAL A 145 -3.20 27.38 -6.76
C VAL A 145 -2.39 28.66 -6.60
N HIS A 146 -1.56 28.73 -5.56
CA HIS A 146 -0.75 29.92 -5.28
C HIS A 146 0.51 29.58 -4.47
N PRO A 147 1.66 30.24 -4.70
CA PRO A 147 2.91 29.97 -3.96
C PRO A 147 2.82 30.14 -2.43
N THR A 148 1.82 30.89 -1.92
CA THR A 148 1.62 31.10 -0.48
C THR A 148 0.66 30.10 0.17
N ALA A 149 0.23 29.06 -0.54
CA ALA A 149 -0.76 28.09 -0.05
C ALA A 149 -0.39 27.40 1.26
N LYS A 150 0.89 27.36 1.63
CA LYS A 150 1.35 26.76 2.89
C LYS A 150 1.51 27.74 4.06
N PHE A 151 1.20 29.01 3.89
CA PHE A 151 1.49 30.04 4.92
C PHE A 151 0.77 29.76 6.24
N ALA A 152 -0.53 29.53 6.21
CA ALA A 152 -1.33 29.26 7.40
C ALA A 152 -0.84 28.01 8.16
N GLY A 153 -0.59 26.90 7.47
CA GLY A 153 -0.04 25.69 8.05
C GLY A 153 1.34 25.86 8.67
N HIS A 154 2.15 26.78 8.14
CA HIS A 154 3.47 27.09 8.70
C HIS A 154 3.38 27.81 10.05
N GLU A 155 2.44 28.73 10.21
CA GLU A 155 2.23 29.43 11.49
C GLU A 155 1.70 28.48 12.58
N ILE A 156 0.78 27.58 12.24
CA ILE A 156 0.31 26.54 13.18
C ILE A 156 1.46 25.61 13.59
N LYS A 157 2.29 25.16 12.66
CA LYS A 157 3.45 24.31 12.97
C LYS A 157 4.42 24.98 13.91
N LYS A 158 4.69 26.28 13.76
CA LYS A 158 5.53 27.04 14.70
C LYS A 158 4.94 27.04 16.12
N LEU A 159 3.61 27.24 16.24
CA LEU A 159 2.95 27.20 17.54
C LEU A 159 3.03 25.81 18.16
N ILE A 160 2.82 24.74 17.39
CA ILE A 160 2.95 23.35 17.85
C ILE A 160 4.37 23.09 18.38
N GLU A 161 5.41 23.49 17.64
CA GLU A 161 6.80 23.31 18.07
C GLU A 161 7.11 24.08 19.37
N HIS A 162 6.56 25.29 19.51
CA HIS A 162 6.69 26.04 20.76
C HIS A 162 6.01 25.33 21.94
N MET A 163 4.77 24.84 21.73
CA MET A 163 4.03 24.09 22.74
C MET A 163 4.71 22.75 23.10
N LYS A 164 5.30 22.05 22.13
CA LYS A 164 6.13 20.85 22.38
C LYS A 164 7.29 21.16 23.30
N ALA A 165 8.00 22.24 23.02
CA ALA A 165 9.14 22.66 23.88
C ALA A 165 8.72 23.00 25.28
N GLU A 166 7.58 23.69 25.48
CA GLU A 166 7.01 24.00 26.79
C GLU A 166 6.60 22.72 27.55
N ARG A 167 5.81 21.83 26.91
CA ARG A 167 5.39 20.56 27.54
C ARG A 167 6.57 19.67 27.90
N LYS A 168 7.59 19.58 27.04
CA LYS A 168 8.80 18.83 27.33
C LYS A 168 9.53 19.36 28.57
N LYS A 169 9.61 20.69 28.76
CA LYS A 169 10.21 21.27 29.96
C LYS A 169 9.44 20.87 31.22
N ILE A 170 8.11 20.86 31.18
CA ILE A 170 7.26 20.46 32.30
C ILE A 170 7.53 18.99 32.66
N VAL A 171 7.48 18.11 31.68
CA VAL A 171 7.71 16.67 31.90
C VAL A 171 9.10 16.38 32.43
N CYS A 172 10.15 17.03 31.89
CA CYS A 172 11.51 16.88 32.40
C CYS A 172 11.66 17.40 33.81
N SER A 173 10.92 18.45 34.19
CA SER A 173 10.89 18.96 35.55
C SER A 173 10.20 18.00 36.51
N ASN A 174 9.07 17.42 36.12
CA ASN A 174 8.35 16.41 36.89
C ASN A 174 9.20 15.15 37.09
N TYR A 175 9.86 14.68 36.04
CA TYR A 175 10.79 13.54 36.12
C TYR A 175 11.88 13.80 37.18
N LYS A 176 12.49 15.01 37.16
CA LYS A 176 13.51 15.38 38.13
C LYS A 176 12.95 15.46 39.56
N LEU A 177 11.71 15.91 39.73
CA LEU A 177 11.06 15.97 41.06
C LEU A 177 10.79 14.56 41.60
N LEU A 178 10.39 13.61 40.74
CA LEU A 178 10.06 12.26 41.13
C LEU A 178 11.29 11.37 41.36
N THR A 179 12.32 11.51 40.53
CA THR A 179 13.50 10.65 40.56
C THR A 179 14.73 11.25 41.23
N GLY A 180 14.76 12.58 41.44
CA GLY A 180 15.93 13.32 41.88
C GLY A 180 16.99 13.57 40.78
N GLU A 181 16.80 12.97 39.59
CA GLU A 181 17.75 13.03 38.49
C GLU A 181 17.22 13.90 37.33
N LYS A 182 18.13 14.41 36.50
CA LYS A 182 17.74 15.05 35.24
C LYS A 182 17.31 13.98 34.23
N SER A 183 16.22 14.23 33.52
CA SER A 183 15.84 13.34 32.43
C SER A 183 16.97 13.32 31.39
N THR A 184 17.48 12.12 31.12
CA THR A 184 18.53 11.90 30.12
C THR A 184 17.90 11.89 28.73
N LYS A 185 18.76 12.07 27.70
CA LYS A 185 18.33 11.86 26.31
C LYS A 185 17.77 10.45 26.12
N GLU A 186 18.36 9.47 26.76
CA GLU A 186 17.98 8.06 26.72
C GLU A 186 16.59 7.81 27.33
N ALA A 187 16.30 8.37 28.52
CA ALA A 187 14.96 8.31 29.13
C ALA A 187 13.89 8.94 28.23
N TRP A 188 14.21 10.07 27.58
CA TRP A 188 13.30 10.71 26.66
C TRP A 188 13.10 9.90 25.36
N GLU A 189 14.16 9.31 24.82
CA GLU A 189 14.08 8.42 23.64
C GLU A 189 13.28 7.15 23.98
N THR A 190 13.49 6.57 25.16
CA THR A 190 12.71 5.41 25.64
C THR A 190 11.23 5.76 25.75
N PHE A 191 10.91 6.92 26.31
CA PHE A 191 9.54 7.40 26.36
C PHE A 191 8.93 7.61 24.96
N SER A 192 9.65 8.25 24.06
CA SER A 192 9.17 8.55 22.69
C SER A 192 8.97 7.30 21.84
N ASN A 193 9.74 6.23 22.11
CA ASN A 193 9.69 4.95 21.40
C ASN A 193 9.02 3.84 22.23
N ARG A 194 8.36 4.18 23.34
CA ARG A 194 7.81 3.21 24.29
C ARG A 194 6.72 2.33 23.64
N VAL A 195 6.73 1.10 24.05
CA VAL A 195 5.60 0.19 23.91
C VAL A 195 4.74 0.31 25.15
N ARG A 196 3.48 0.67 24.98
CA ARG A 196 2.54 1.04 26.04
C ARG A 196 2.49 0.04 27.22
N PHE A 197 2.78 -1.21 27.00
CA PHE A 197 2.62 -2.27 27.99
C PHE A 197 3.92 -2.74 28.66
N ILE A 198 5.09 -2.22 28.26
CA ILE A 198 6.39 -2.79 28.68
C ILE A 198 7.48 -1.78 29.06
N THR A 199 7.17 -0.49 29.27
CA THR A 199 8.19 0.49 29.62
C THR A 199 8.24 0.79 31.12
N GLU A 200 9.45 0.85 31.69
CA GLU A 200 9.72 1.15 33.10
C GLU A 200 9.45 2.60 33.49
N TYR A 201 9.44 3.55 32.52
CA TYR A 201 9.29 4.98 32.76
C TYR A 201 7.88 5.50 32.55
N HIS A 202 6.92 4.63 32.51
CA HIS A 202 5.54 4.91 32.20
C HIS A 202 4.95 6.05 33.06
N GLU A 203 5.05 5.92 34.37
CA GLU A 203 4.44 6.87 35.32
C GLU A 203 5.01 8.30 35.23
N CYS A 204 6.30 8.45 34.89
CA CYS A 204 6.93 9.77 34.78
C CYS A 204 6.52 10.58 33.56
N PHE A 205 6.02 9.92 32.51
CA PHE A 205 5.75 10.54 31.22
C PHE A 205 4.30 10.34 30.72
N ASP A 206 3.45 9.70 31.50
CA ASP A 206 2.06 9.38 31.13
C ASP A 206 1.22 10.58 30.75
N ASP A 207 1.42 11.71 31.40
CA ASP A 207 0.70 12.94 31.13
C ASP A 207 1.21 13.68 29.88
N TYR A 208 2.31 13.21 29.27
CA TYR A 208 2.81 13.85 28.08
C TYR A 208 1.99 13.46 26.86
N LYS A 209 1.30 14.43 26.29
CA LYS A 209 0.67 14.33 24.97
C LYS A 209 1.32 15.36 24.05
N GLU A 210 1.77 14.91 22.88
CA GLU A 210 2.26 15.84 21.86
C GLU A 210 1.13 16.81 21.48
N PRO A 211 1.40 18.13 21.47
CA PRO A 211 0.41 19.11 21.04
C PRO A 211 0.08 18.93 19.56
N ASN A 212 -1.17 19.14 19.23
CA ASN A 212 -1.71 19.00 17.89
C ASN A 212 -2.53 20.22 17.47
N TYR A 213 -3.22 20.17 16.36
CA TYR A 213 -4.06 21.24 15.84
C TYR A 213 -5.19 21.63 16.79
N TYR A 214 -5.77 20.66 17.51
CA TYR A 214 -6.81 20.95 18.53
C TYR A 214 -6.28 21.75 19.72
N ASP A 215 -5.05 21.50 20.14
CA ASP A 215 -4.42 22.31 21.19
C ASP A 215 -4.17 23.74 20.71
N VAL A 216 -3.80 23.92 19.43
CA VAL A 216 -3.70 25.26 18.84
C VAL A 216 -5.08 25.93 18.78
N PHE A 217 -6.11 25.19 18.38
CA PHE A 217 -7.49 25.70 18.34
C PHE A 217 -7.96 26.23 19.70
N LYS A 218 -7.65 25.53 20.79
CA LYS A 218 -7.96 26.01 22.14
C LYS A 218 -7.26 27.31 22.49
N LYS A 219 -6.07 27.57 21.93
CA LYS A 219 -5.24 28.74 22.21
C LYS A 219 -5.54 29.90 21.26
N ASP A 220 -5.72 29.62 20.00
CA ASP A 220 -5.99 30.57 18.90
C ASP A 220 -6.98 29.98 17.89
N PRO A 221 -8.30 30.00 18.21
CA PRO A 221 -9.33 29.46 17.32
C PRO A 221 -9.36 30.12 15.96
N GLU A 222 -9.11 31.46 15.90
CA GLU A 222 -9.21 32.20 14.65
C GLU A 222 -8.09 31.84 13.66
N LEU A 223 -6.91 31.52 14.13
CA LEU A 223 -5.83 31.04 13.26
C LEU A 223 -6.19 29.70 12.64
N VAL A 224 -6.73 28.75 13.43
CA VAL A 224 -7.12 27.43 12.92
C VAL A 224 -8.30 27.51 11.96
N LYS A 225 -9.32 28.34 12.24
CA LYS A 225 -10.43 28.60 11.31
C LYS A 225 -9.92 29.12 9.96
N LYS A 226 -9.03 30.10 9.97
CA LYS A 226 -8.45 30.67 8.74
C LYS A 226 -7.66 29.63 7.96
N TYR A 227 -6.90 28.76 8.65
CA TYR A 227 -6.19 27.64 8.05
C TYR A 227 -7.17 26.66 7.37
N ALA A 228 -8.19 26.22 8.09
CA ALA A 228 -9.20 25.29 7.60
C ALA A 228 -10.00 25.84 6.40
N ILE A 229 -10.30 27.15 6.41
CA ILE A 229 -10.91 27.83 5.26
C ILE A 229 -9.97 27.80 4.06
N ASP A 230 -8.66 28.08 4.24
CA ASP A 230 -7.69 28.06 3.15
C ASP A 230 -7.52 26.65 2.55
N ASP A 231 -7.65 25.58 3.34
CA ASP A 231 -7.62 24.19 2.83
C ASP A 231 -8.80 23.92 1.87
N VAL A 232 -10.01 24.34 2.22
CA VAL A 232 -11.17 24.25 1.31
C VAL A 232 -11.03 25.14 0.08
N VAL A 233 -10.44 26.33 0.21
CA VAL A 233 -10.11 27.19 -0.93
C VAL A 233 -9.13 26.51 -1.89
N ILE A 234 -8.10 25.86 -1.34
CA ILE A 234 -7.13 25.11 -2.17
C ILE A 234 -7.85 24.02 -2.97
N ILE A 235 -8.79 23.28 -2.35
CA ILE A 235 -9.56 22.25 -3.03
C ILE A 235 -10.35 22.88 -4.19
N LEU A 236 -11.13 23.94 -3.93
CA LEU A 236 -11.98 24.59 -4.95
C LEU A 236 -11.15 25.14 -6.12
N GLU A 237 -10.10 25.92 -5.85
CA GLU A 237 -9.24 26.51 -6.87
C GLU A 237 -8.44 25.46 -7.65
N PHE A 238 -8.08 24.34 -6.98
CA PHE A 238 -7.42 23.21 -7.65
C PHE A 238 -8.38 22.52 -8.62
N LEU A 239 -9.63 22.27 -8.23
CA LEU A 239 -10.61 21.57 -9.06
C LEU A 239 -10.87 22.29 -10.38
N ASP A 240 -10.93 23.62 -10.37
CA ASP A 240 -11.09 24.41 -11.58
C ASP A 240 -9.95 24.18 -12.60
N LYS A 241 -8.71 24.05 -12.10
CA LYS A 241 -7.54 23.81 -12.96
C LYS A 241 -7.38 22.34 -13.32
N ALA A 242 -7.55 21.45 -12.34
CA ALA A 242 -7.36 20.01 -12.50
C ALA A 242 -8.38 19.38 -13.45
N GLY A 243 -9.61 19.84 -13.43
CA GLY A 243 -10.67 19.37 -14.32
C GLY A 243 -10.31 19.53 -15.80
N SER A 244 -9.73 20.67 -16.18
CA SER A 244 -9.26 20.91 -17.55
C SER A 244 -8.08 20.03 -17.92
N ILE A 245 -7.12 19.82 -17.00
CA ILE A 245 -5.95 18.96 -17.22
C ILE A 245 -6.41 17.50 -17.37
N TYR A 246 -7.32 17.05 -16.51
CA TYR A 246 -7.88 15.70 -16.58
C TYR A 246 -8.63 15.48 -17.90
N ALA A 247 -9.50 16.40 -18.29
CA ALA A 247 -10.24 16.32 -19.54
C ALA A 247 -9.31 16.17 -20.76
N ASN A 248 -8.22 16.95 -20.81
CA ASN A 248 -7.25 16.85 -21.89
C ASN A 248 -6.47 15.52 -21.86
N LYS A 249 -6.04 15.06 -20.68
CA LYS A 249 -5.26 13.82 -20.54
C LYS A 249 -6.09 12.56 -20.82
N TYR A 250 -7.39 12.57 -20.51
CA TYR A 250 -8.28 11.41 -20.62
C TYR A 250 -9.27 11.53 -21.76
N TRP A 251 -9.07 12.47 -22.69
CA TRP A 251 -9.89 12.55 -23.89
C TRP A 251 -9.70 11.29 -24.74
N ASP A 252 -10.82 10.67 -25.08
CA ASP A 252 -10.89 9.53 -25.98
C ASP A 252 -11.36 10.01 -27.37
N TYR A 253 -10.48 9.89 -28.36
CA TYR A 253 -10.73 10.35 -29.71
C TYR A 253 -11.71 9.45 -30.48
N ASP A 254 -11.83 8.17 -30.11
CA ASP A 254 -12.72 7.21 -30.75
C ASP A 254 -14.16 7.44 -30.30
N THR A 255 -14.37 7.58 -28.98
CA THR A 255 -15.69 7.84 -28.39
C THR A 255 -16.05 9.32 -28.36
N LYS A 256 -15.09 10.23 -28.65
CA LYS A 256 -15.23 11.70 -28.54
C LYS A 256 -15.73 12.15 -27.16
N SER A 257 -15.22 11.52 -26.12
CA SER A 257 -15.62 11.77 -24.74
C SER A 257 -14.42 11.67 -23.79
N ILE A 258 -14.63 12.06 -22.52
CA ILE A 258 -13.62 11.89 -21.47
C ILE A 258 -13.76 10.49 -20.89
N ASP A 259 -12.67 9.71 -20.88
CA ASP A 259 -12.64 8.41 -20.23
C ASP A 259 -12.62 8.57 -18.70
N ASN A 260 -13.75 8.31 -18.07
CA ASN A 260 -13.94 8.43 -16.63
C ASN A 260 -13.91 7.08 -15.90
N ARG A 261 -13.60 5.95 -16.56
CA ARG A 261 -13.63 4.61 -15.93
C ARG A 261 -12.73 4.55 -14.70
N THR A 262 -11.48 4.96 -14.83
CA THR A 262 -10.53 4.98 -13.70
C THR A 262 -11.00 5.89 -12.57
N TRP A 263 -11.44 7.09 -12.90
CA TRP A 263 -11.94 8.07 -11.93
C TRP A 263 -13.11 7.52 -11.10
N LYS A 264 -14.11 6.95 -11.78
CA LYS A 264 -15.29 6.36 -11.12
C LYS A 264 -14.92 5.19 -10.19
N ARG A 265 -14.04 4.30 -10.65
CA ARG A 265 -13.57 3.16 -9.85
C ARG A 265 -12.85 3.62 -8.59
N GLU A 266 -11.93 4.55 -8.71
CA GLU A 266 -11.18 5.07 -7.57
C GLU A 266 -12.10 5.72 -6.52
N ASN A 267 -13.09 6.49 -6.95
CA ASN A 267 -14.04 7.12 -6.05
C ASN A 267 -14.99 6.10 -5.40
N ALA A 268 -15.47 5.12 -6.15
CA ALA A 268 -16.33 4.06 -5.62
C ALA A 268 -15.63 3.27 -4.49
N LEU A 269 -14.32 3.10 -4.58
CA LEU A 269 -13.53 2.35 -3.58
C LEU A 269 -13.30 3.11 -2.27
N ILE A 270 -13.48 4.44 -2.21
CA ILE A 270 -13.23 5.24 -0.98
C ILE A 270 -13.98 4.68 0.23
N ARG A 271 -15.26 4.39 0.08
CA ARG A 271 -16.11 3.83 1.17
C ARG A 271 -15.72 2.40 1.51
N GLY A 272 -15.37 1.59 0.51
CA GLY A 272 -14.89 0.22 0.71
C GLY A 272 -13.62 0.20 1.55
N ILE A 273 -12.63 1.03 1.19
CA ILE A 273 -11.40 1.18 1.96
C ILE A 273 -11.68 1.63 3.40
N ALA A 274 -12.53 2.65 3.57
CA ALA A 274 -12.89 3.10 4.92
C ALA A 274 -13.56 2.00 5.74
N THR A 275 -14.38 1.15 5.13
CA THR A 275 -14.98 -0.01 5.79
C THR A 275 -13.94 -1.04 6.19
N MET A 276 -13.00 -1.41 5.30
CA MET A 276 -11.89 -2.32 5.62
C MET A 276 -11.05 -1.78 6.78
N GLU A 277 -10.69 -0.49 6.75
CA GLU A 277 -9.95 0.16 7.82
C GLU A 277 -10.68 0.06 9.18
N ARG A 278 -12.01 0.22 9.19
CA ARG A 278 -12.82 0.12 10.41
C ARG A 278 -13.09 -1.31 10.89
N ASN A 279 -13.00 -2.30 10.03
CA ASN A 279 -13.10 -3.70 10.42
C ASN A 279 -11.91 -4.12 11.30
N GLY A 280 -10.69 -3.74 10.90
CA GLY A 280 -9.47 -4.13 11.58
C GLY A 280 -9.35 -5.65 11.73
N PHE A 281 -8.35 -6.12 12.43
CA PHE A 281 -8.21 -7.54 12.76
C PHE A 281 -7.74 -7.73 14.21
N LYS A 282 -8.12 -8.86 14.80
CA LYS A 282 -7.77 -9.21 16.16
C LYS A 282 -6.29 -9.56 16.28
N VAL A 283 -5.69 -9.15 17.39
CA VAL A 283 -4.26 -9.29 17.67
C VAL A 283 -4.05 -10.13 18.93
N ASP A 284 -3.15 -11.11 18.84
CA ASP A 284 -2.64 -11.83 20.01
C ASP A 284 -1.56 -10.98 20.70
N VAL A 285 -2.02 -10.23 21.71
CA VAL A 285 -1.17 -9.31 22.49
C VAL A 285 -0.18 -10.09 23.35
N ASP A 286 -0.57 -11.23 23.91
CA ASP A 286 0.30 -12.06 24.73
C ASP A 286 1.49 -12.60 23.93
N TYR A 287 1.21 -13.04 22.68
CA TYR A 287 2.26 -13.46 21.77
C TYR A 287 3.24 -12.32 21.47
N LEU A 288 2.74 -11.11 21.18
CA LEU A 288 3.58 -9.94 20.91
C LEU A 288 4.43 -9.55 22.11
N ILE A 289 3.88 -9.53 23.31
CA ILE A 289 4.61 -9.20 24.55
C ILE A 289 5.71 -10.23 24.81
N LYS A 290 5.39 -11.53 24.73
CA LYS A 290 6.38 -12.60 24.89
C LYS A 290 7.50 -12.51 23.86
N SER A 291 7.15 -12.23 22.60
CA SER A 291 8.12 -12.06 21.52
C SER A 291 8.99 -10.83 21.71
N HIS A 292 8.45 -9.73 22.24
CA HIS A 292 9.22 -8.53 22.56
C HIS A 292 10.40 -8.86 23.48
N TYR A 293 10.13 -9.50 24.61
CA TYR A 293 11.18 -9.84 25.58
C TYR A 293 12.23 -10.80 25.00
N LYS A 294 11.80 -11.83 24.27
CA LYS A 294 12.73 -12.78 23.62
C LYS A 294 13.65 -12.07 22.63
N ILE A 295 13.08 -11.24 21.76
CA ILE A 295 13.86 -10.51 20.74
C ILE A 295 14.76 -9.47 21.37
N GLU A 296 14.32 -8.78 22.41
CA GLU A 296 15.14 -7.81 23.12
C GLU A 296 16.37 -8.48 23.77
N GLU A 297 16.19 -9.62 24.42
CA GLU A 297 17.31 -10.42 24.98
C GLU A 297 18.27 -10.85 23.87
N PHE A 298 17.75 -11.38 22.77
CA PHE A 298 18.55 -11.78 21.63
C PHE A 298 19.31 -10.62 21.00
N ARG A 299 18.66 -9.47 20.80
CA ARG A 299 19.27 -8.23 20.33
C ARG A 299 20.45 -7.81 21.22
N ASN A 300 20.26 -7.84 22.53
CA ASN A 300 21.32 -7.47 23.50
C ASN A 300 22.52 -8.41 23.38
N LYS A 301 22.32 -9.73 23.27
CA LYS A 301 23.39 -10.69 23.00
C LYS A 301 24.17 -10.39 21.70
N LEU A 302 23.46 -9.97 20.64
CA LEU A 302 24.08 -9.58 19.37
C LEU A 302 24.88 -8.26 19.49
N TYR A 303 24.38 -7.26 20.23
CA TYR A 303 25.14 -6.03 20.50
C TYR A 303 26.38 -6.31 21.32
N ASP A 304 26.31 -7.16 22.32
CA ASP A 304 27.51 -7.61 23.10
C ASP A 304 28.54 -8.25 22.20
N LYS A 305 28.14 -9.10 21.28
CA LYS A 305 29.01 -9.65 20.23
C LYS A 305 29.66 -8.57 19.38
N LEU A 306 28.84 -7.60 18.88
CA LEU A 306 29.32 -6.51 18.04
C LEU A 306 30.36 -5.65 18.80
N HIS A 307 30.06 -5.26 20.03
CA HIS A 307 30.91 -4.42 20.85
C HIS A 307 32.25 -5.13 21.20
N LYS A 308 32.23 -6.46 21.42
CA LYS A 308 33.45 -7.24 21.62
C LYS A 308 34.33 -7.25 20.38
N LEU A 309 33.73 -7.42 19.18
CA LEU A 309 34.48 -7.48 17.91
C LEU A 309 34.99 -6.09 17.48
N THR A 310 34.19 -5.07 17.67
CA THR A 310 34.53 -3.70 17.24
C THR A 310 35.34 -2.94 18.28
N ARG A 311 35.24 -3.30 19.56
CA ARG A 311 35.71 -2.52 20.75
C ARG A 311 35.09 -1.12 20.76
N ASP A 312 33.88 -0.99 20.27
CA ASP A 312 33.14 0.25 20.13
C ASP A 312 31.69 0.05 20.58
N THR A 313 30.95 1.13 20.90
CA THR A 313 29.60 1.07 21.48
C THR A 313 28.52 1.68 20.59
N TRP A 314 28.82 1.93 19.30
CA TRP A 314 27.83 2.49 18.39
C TRP A 314 26.69 1.51 18.07
N LYS A 315 25.51 2.07 17.77
CA LYS A 315 24.33 1.32 17.33
C LYS A 315 24.29 1.21 15.81
N VAL A 316 23.72 0.13 15.29
CA VAL A 316 23.68 -0.16 13.83
C VAL A 316 22.87 0.84 12.99
N GLY A 317 22.08 1.72 13.61
CA GLY A 317 21.45 2.87 12.98
C GLY A 317 22.34 4.11 12.84
N GLN A 318 23.51 4.15 13.46
CA GLN A 318 24.45 5.27 13.43
C GLN A 318 25.36 5.18 12.19
N HIS A 319 24.81 5.51 11.02
CA HIS A 319 25.48 5.37 9.72
C HIS A 319 26.86 6.05 9.65
N ALA A 320 27.01 7.22 10.27
CA ALA A 320 28.29 7.94 10.30
C ALA A 320 29.36 7.20 11.09
N GLU A 321 29.01 6.62 12.24
CA GLU A 321 29.95 5.89 13.10
C GLU A 321 30.37 4.57 12.43
N ILE A 322 29.47 3.88 11.76
CA ILE A 322 29.81 2.67 10.98
C ILE A 322 30.84 2.99 9.90
N LYS A 323 30.63 4.06 9.12
CA LYS A 323 31.60 4.47 8.07
C LYS A 323 32.97 4.80 8.69
N LYS A 324 32.97 5.57 9.77
CA LYS A 324 34.17 5.95 10.51
C LYS A 324 34.92 4.73 11.06
N PHE A 325 34.19 3.76 11.60
CA PHE A 325 34.75 2.49 12.09
C PHE A 325 35.47 1.72 10.99
N PHE A 326 34.83 1.46 9.84
CA PHE A 326 35.45 0.73 8.73
C PHE A 326 36.67 1.46 8.17
N MET A 327 36.61 2.78 8.08
CA MET A 327 37.78 3.58 7.66
C MET A 327 38.93 3.48 8.65
N ASN A 328 38.68 3.66 9.95
CA ASN A 328 39.73 3.70 10.97
C ASN A 328 40.38 2.31 11.21
N LYS A 329 39.58 1.24 11.20
CA LYS A 329 40.06 -0.08 11.52
C LYS A 329 40.63 -0.85 10.33
N PHE A 330 40.03 -0.67 9.15
CA PHE A 330 40.36 -1.46 7.96
C PHE A 330 40.82 -0.62 6.76
N GLY A 331 40.83 0.72 6.85
CA GLY A 331 41.15 1.60 5.74
C GLY A 331 40.10 1.60 4.63
N LEU A 332 38.89 1.13 4.89
CA LEU A 332 37.81 1.05 3.92
C LEU A 332 36.95 2.32 3.95
N GLU A 333 36.98 3.07 2.86
CA GLU A 333 36.11 4.24 2.67
C GLU A 333 34.74 3.81 2.12
N LEU A 334 33.69 4.04 2.90
CA LEU A 334 32.33 3.73 2.49
C LEU A 334 31.59 5.03 2.15
N GLU A 335 31.14 5.16 0.91
CA GLU A 335 30.26 6.29 0.53
C GLU A 335 28.94 6.24 1.32
N LYS A 336 28.35 5.05 1.45
CA LYS A 336 27.12 4.76 2.18
C LYS A 336 27.32 3.55 3.07
N SER A 337 26.52 3.45 4.12
CA SER A 337 26.39 2.23 4.96
C SER A 337 24.95 1.72 4.93
N ASP A 338 24.28 1.82 3.78
CA ASP A 338 22.96 1.23 3.55
C ASP A 338 23.03 -0.30 3.46
N LYS A 339 21.86 -0.93 3.29
CA LYS A 339 21.76 -2.40 3.20
C LYS A 339 22.66 -2.97 2.10
N LYS A 340 22.71 -2.33 0.93
CA LYS A 340 23.48 -2.80 -0.22
C LYS A 340 24.99 -2.75 0.06
N ALA A 341 25.47 -1.63 0.59
CA ALA A 341 26.89 -1.46 0.90
C ALA A 341 27.37 -2.45 1.97
N ILE A 342 26.58 -2.65 3.05
CA ILE A 342 26.94 -3.60 4.11
C ILE A 342 26.83 -5.05 3.62
N ASN A 343 25.87 -5.38 2.76
CA ASN A 343 25.76 -6.72 2.19
C ASN A 343 26.97 -7.07 1.29
N GLN A 344 27.53 -6.12 0.56
CA GLN A 344 28.78 -6.34 -0.18
C GLN A 344 29.96 -6.69 0.75
N LEU A 345 30.02 -6.04 1.92
CA LEU A 345 31.04 -6.34 2.92
C LEU A 345 30.86 -7.70 3.60
N SER A 346 29.65 -8.25 3.67
CA SER A 346 29.40 -9.56 4.26
C SER A 346 30.04 -10.71 3.47
N HIS A 347 30.46 -10.46 2.23
CA HIS A 347 31.16 -11.38 1.34
C HIS A 347 32.65 -11.00 1.15
N HIS A 348 33.19 -10.11 1.98
CA HIS A 348 34.58 -9.67 1.87
C HIS A 348 35.55 -10.78 2.24
N GLU A 349 36.72 -10.87 1.55
CA GLU A 349 37.76 -11.87 1.78
C GLU A 349 38.30 -11.83 3.21
N ASN A 350 38.39 -10.66 3.83
CA ASN A 350 38.74 -10.50 5.22
C ASN A 350 37.58 -10.95 6.12
N LYS A 351 37.75 -12.03 6.85
CA LYS A 351 36.76 -12.64 7.71
C LYS A 351 36.20 -11.68 8.79
N ASP A 352 37.05 -10.85 9.39
CA ASP A 352 36.60 -9.89 10.43
C ASP A 352 35.63 -8.86 9.84
N ILE A 353 35.88 -8.38 8.62
CA ILE A 353 34.99 -7.46 7.90
C ILE A 353 33.66 -8.16 7.59
N ALA A 354 33.74 -9.38 7.06
CA ALA A 354 32.56 -10.17 6.73
C ALA A 354 31.68 -10.46 7.95
N ASP A 355 32.30 -10.92 9.06
CA ASP A 355 31.56 -11.24 10.28
C ASP A 355 30.91 -10.01 10.94
N ILE A 356 31.63 -8.87 10.97
CA ILE A 356 31.05 -7.61 11.46
C ILE A 356 29.90 -7.14 10.56
N ALA A 357 30.05 -7.23 9.24
CA ALA A 357 29.00 -6.84 8.29
C ALA A 357 27.76 -7.71 8.43
N LYS A 358 27.90 -9.04 8.54
CA LYS A 358 26.81 -9.97 8.81
C LYS A 358 26.09 -9.63 10.11
N LEU A 359 26.85 -9.33 11.17
CA LEU A 359 26.26 -8.96 12.46
C LEU A 359 25.49 -7.64 12.41
N ILE A 360 25.98 -6.64 11.64
CA ILE A 360 25.26 -5.39 11.42
C ILE A 360 23.93 -5.66 10.69
N ILE A 361 23.92 -6.51 9.65
CA ILE A 361 22.72 -6.87 8.91
C ILE A 361 21.70 -7.52 9.83
N LYS A 362 22.15 -8.50 10.61
CA LYS A 362 21.33 -9.23 11.57
C LYS A 362 20.71 -8.31 12.61
N LEU A 363 21.50 -7.44 13.23
CA LEU A 363 21.04 -6.46 14.20
C LEU A 363 20.02 -5.48 13.60
N ARG A 364 20.22 -4.99 12.38
CA ARG A 364 19.25 -4.13 11.70
C ARG A 364 17.91 -4.83 11.45
N THR A 365 17.95 -6.11 11.14
CA THR A 365 16.74 -6.93 10.97
C THR A 365 16.00 -7.08 12.29
N VAL A 366 16.71 -7.41 13.36
CA VAL A 366 16.14 -7.54 14.71
C VAL A 366 15.60 -6.21 15.22
N ASP A 367 16.32 -5.09 15.04
CA ASP A 367 15.84 -3.75 15.41
C ASP A 367 14.56 -3.38 14.64
N LYS A 368 14.48 -3.72 13.34
CA LYS A 368 13.27 -3.51 12.55
C LYS A 368 12.10 -4.34 13.07
N TRP A 369 12.32 -5.58 13.46
CA TRP A 369 11.27 -6.44 13.98
C TRP A 369 10.70 -5.90 15.28
N LEU A 370 11.58 -5.56 16.21
CA LEU A 370 11.18 -4.99 17.49
C LEU A 370 10.41 -3.67 17.27
N SER A 371 10.99 -2.72 16.54
CA SER A 371 10.41 -1.38 16.41
C SER A 371 9.18 -1.31 15.50
N THR A 372 9.10 -2.15 14.44
CA THR A 372 8.04 -2.04 13.44
C THR A 372 6.92 -3.05 13.67
N TYR A 373 7.29 -4.33 13.85
CA TYR A 373 6.29 -5.40 13.88
C TYR A 373 5.80 -5.75 15.29
N ILE A 374 6.55 -5.41 16.33
CA ILE A 374 6.14 -5.65 17.71
C ILE A 374 5.70 -4.32 18.34
N ASP A 375 6.64 -3.41 18.62
CA ASP A 375 6.35 -2.15 19.29
C ASP A 375 5.42 -1.27 18.46
N GLY A 376 5.64 -1.24 17.15
CA GLY A 376 4.80 -0.50 16.21
C GLY A 376 3.35 -0.99 16.20
N VAL A 377 3.13 -2.29 16.35
CA VAL A 377 1.78 -2.87 16.47
C VAL A 377 1.20 -2.61 17.84
N LEU A 378 1.92 -2.92 18.93
CA LEU A 378 1.46 -2.71 20.31
C LEU A 378 1.07 -1.25 20.59
N ASN A 379 1.74 -0.29 19.97
CA ASN A 379 1.41 1.14 20.10
C ASN A 379 0.16 1.58 19.32
N LYS A 380 -0.29 0.77 18.34
CA LYS A 380 -1.42 1.10 17.46
C LYS A 380 -2.71 0.34 17.79
N ILE A 381 -2.62 -0.75 18.54
CA ILE A 381 -3.81 -1.54 18.89
C ILE A 381 -4.78 -0.77 19.77
N ILE A 382 -6.06 -1.09 19.61
CA ILE A 382 -7.17 -0.49 20.37
C ILE A 382 -8.04 -1.62 20.91
N GLU A 383 -8.40 -1.53 22.18
CA GLU A 383 -9.35 -2.45 22.76
C GLU A 383 -10.78 -2.04 22.38
N VAL A 384 -11.52 -2.97 21.78
CA VAL A 384 -12.92 -2.80 21.38
C VAL A 384 -13.69 -4.03 21.79
N ASN A 385 -14.69 -3.87 22.65
CA ASN A 385 -15.55 -4.95 23.16
C ASN A 385 -14.77 -6.14 23.79
N GLY A 386 -13.66 -5.85 24.47
CA GLY A 386 -12.82 -6.87 25.10
C GLY A 386 -11.83 -7.56 24.15
N GLU A 387 -11.76 -7.16 22.89
CA GLU A 387 -10.77 -7.63 21.92
C GLU A 387 -9.76 -6.54 21.57
N TRP A 388 -8.49 -6.90 21.52
CA TRP A 388 -7.44 -6.04 20.98
C TRP A 388 -7.42 -6.11 19.47
N LYS A 389 -7.62 -4.97 18.81
CA LYS A 389 -7.64 -4.88 17.34
C LYS A 389 -6.59 -3.91 16.80
N LEU A 390 -5.97 -4.28 15.70
CA LEU A 390 -5.13 -3.40 14.90
C LEU A 390 -5.95 -2.84 13.73
N TYR A 391 -5.95 -1.52 13.64
CA TYR A 391 -6.57 -0.80 12.54
C TYR A 391 -5.45 -0.19 11.69
N THR A 392 -5.38 -0.60 10.42
CA THR A 392 -4.33 -0.14 9.51
C THR A 392 -4.88 0.83 8.48
N SER A 393 -4.14 1.87 8.18
CA SER A 393 -4.53 2.81 7.12
C SER A 393 -4.16 2.26 5.75
N LEU A 394 -5.14 2.22 4.85
CA LEU A 394 -5.01 1.79 3.47
C LEU A 394 -4.87 3.00 2.54
N ASN A 395 -3.82 3.02 1.74
CA ASN A 395 -3.63 4.08 0.76
C ASN A 395 -4.11 3.60 -0.62
N ASN A 396 -5.24 4.15 -1.08
CA ASN A 396 -5.86 3.77 -2.34
C ASN A 396 -4.94 3.93 -3.57
N ASN A 397 -4.09 4.94 -3.55
CA ASN A 397 -3.16 5.26 -4.64
C ASN A 397 -1.71 5.25 -4.15
N GLY A 398 -1.33 4.26 -3.35
CA GLY A 398 -0.01 4.17 -2.75
C GLY A 398 1.12 3.91 -3.74
N ALA A 399 0.84 3.23 -4.84
CA ALA A 399 1.78 2.96 -5.91
C ALA A 399 1.38 3.67 -7.22
N ILE A 400 2.36 3.96 -8.08
CA ILE A 400 2.11 4.53 -9.42
C ILE A 400 1.26 3.58 -10.28
N SER A 401 1.42 2.27 -10.11
CA SER A 401 0.60 1.25 -10.78
C SER A 401 -0.88 1.32 -10.41
N GLY A 402 -1.25 2.02 -9.34
CA GLY A 402 -2.61 2.08 -8.81
C GLY A 402 -2.91 1.06 -7.72
N ARG A 403 -1.93 0.25 -7.28
CA ARG A 403 -2.13 -0.70 -6.18
C ARG A 403 -2.48 0.02 -4.87
N VAL A 404 -3.39 -0.55 -4.11
CA VAL A 404 -3.62 -0.18 -2.70
C VAL A 404 -2.39 -0.56 -1.91
N SER A 405 -1.98 0.25 -0.96
CA SER A 405 -0.83 -0.04 -0.10
C SER A 405 -1.13 0.20 1.38
N CYS A 406 -0.47 -0.58 2.23
CA CYS A 406 -0.46 -0.37 3.68
C CYS A 406 0.86 -0.87 4.29
N ASP A 407 1.10 -0.52 5.54
CA ASP A 407 2.33 -0.90 6.25
C ASP A 407 2.47 -2.44 6.41
N LEU A 408 1.33 -3.14 6.53
CA LEU A 408 1.30 -4.58 6.78
C LEU A 408 1.61 -5.44 5.55
N GLN A 409 1.49 -4.89 4.33
CA GLN A 409 1.83 -5.62 3.10
C GLN A 409 3.31 -6.03 3.04
N GLN A 410 4.18 -5.39 3.83
CA GLN A 410 5.60 -5.70 3.88
C GLN A 410 5.97 -6.73 4.97
N MET A 411 4.98 -7.32 5.65
CA MET A 411 5.26 -8.35 6.65
C MET A 411 5.80 -9.62 5.98
N PRO A 412 6.96 -10.12 6.43
CA PRO A 412 7.54 -11.35 5.90
C PRO A 412 6.55 -12.53 5.99
N LYS A 413 6.56 -13.38 4.96
CA LYS A 413 5.71 -14.57 4.89
C LYS A 413 6.14 -15.67 5.85
N TYR A 414 7.41 -15.68 6.24
CA TYR A 414 8.05 -16.79 6.96
C TYR A 414 8.73 -16.31 8.23
N ALA A 415 8.80 -17.20 9.21
CA ALA A 415 9.81 -17.10 10.26
C ALA A 415 11.22 -17.17 9.63
N ILE A 416 12.19 -16.55 10.28
CA ILE A 416 13.55 -16.43 9.71
C ILE A 416 14.23 -17.76 9.42
N ASN A 417 13.72 -18.86 9.92
CA ASN A 417 14.32 -20.19 9.78
C ASN A 417 13.86 -21.01 8.58
N GLU A 418 12.80 -20.60 7.90
CA GLU A 418 12.40 -21.30 6.69
C GLU A 418 13.07 -20.63 5.49
N THR A 419 13.97 -21.37 4.87
CA THR A 419 14.58 -21.01 3.59
C THR A 419 13.50 -20.99 2.52
N ASP A 420 12.91 -19.85 2.27
CA ASP A 420 12.14 -19.66 1.06
C ASP A 420 13.05 -19.16 -0.06
N ASP A 421 12.84 -19.70 -1.25
CA ASP A 421 13.68 -19.50 -2.43
C ASP A 421 13.89 -18.02 -2.82
N ASP A 422 13.05 -17.11 -2.34
CA ASP A 422 13.12 -15.67 -2.64
C ASP A 422 14.01 -14.85 -1.68
N ASN A 423 14.51 -15.46 -0.58
CA ASN A 423 15.23 -14.75 0.49
C ASN A 423 16.62 -15.33 0.85
N GLU A 424 17.13 -16.27 0.09
CA GLU A 424 18.43 -16.94 0.37
C GLU A 424 19.63 -15.99 0.50
N LEU A 425 19.50 -14.74 0.08
CA LEU A 425 20.55 -13.72 0.17
C LEU A 425 20.59 -12.94 1.50
N LEU A 426 19.66 -13.16 2.43
CA LEU A 426 19.50 -12.29 3.60
C LEU A 426 19.39 -12.99 4.95
N LEU A 427 19.24 -14.30 4.99
CA LEU A 427 18.85 -15.00 6.19
C LEU A 427 19.80 -16.18 6.43
N ASP A 428 20.88 -15.87 7.12
CA ASP A 428 21.70 -16.85 7.81
C ASP A 428 20.81 -17.63 8.80
N GLU A 429 20.96 -18.95 8.87
CA GLU A 429 20.23 -19.92 9.71
C GLU A 429 20.20 -19.62 11.21
N SER A 430 20.56 -18.42 11.60
CA SER A 430 21.00 -18.06 12.93
C SER A 430 20.14 -17.02 13.67
N LEU A 431 18.87 -16.78 13.28
CA LEU A 431 17.93 -15.99 14.11
C LEU A 431 17.00 -16.90 14.94
N THR A 432 17.39 -18.12 15.16
CA THR A 432 16.86 -18.96 16.23
C THR A 432 17.56 -18.66 17.53
N ASP A 433 16.94 -18.99 18.65
CA ASP A 433 17.62 -19.17 19.92
C ASP A 433 18.76 -20.20 19.75
N ASP A 434 19.70 -20.20 20.66
CA ASP A 434 20.84 -21.16 20.67
C ASP A 434 20.39 -22.64 20.60
N ASP A 435 19.11 -22.92 20.93
CA ASP A 435 18.46 -24.22 20.83
C ASP A 435 17.69 -24.46 19.50
N GLY A 436 17.74 -23.50 18.56
CA GLY A 436 17.03 -23.59 17.28
C GLY A 436 15.53 -23.23 17.31
N SER A 437 15.03 -22.69 18.42
CA SER A 437 13.61 -22.30 18.54
C SER A 437 13.28 -21.01 17.77
N GLU A 438 12.03 -20.90 17.30
CA GLU A 438 11.52 -19.70 16.63
C GLU A 438 11.42 -18.53 17.61
N LEU A 439 12.08 -17.43 17.31
CA LEU A 439 12.02 -16.20 18.10
C LEU A 439 10.73 -15.42 17.88
N PHE A 440 10.34 -15.25 16.60
CA PHE A 440 9.18 -14.47 16.21
C PHE A 440 8.77 -14.74 14.76
N HIS A 441 7.47 -14.90 14.55
CA HIS A 441 6.87 -14.94 13.22
C HIS A 441 5.94 -13.74 13.04
N PRO A 442 6.20 -12.82 12.10
CA PRO A 442 5.43 -11.57 11.98
C PRO A 442 3.93 -11.74 11.75
N ARG A 443 3.49 -12.88 11.20
CA ARG A 443 2.08 -13.15 10.92
C ARG A 443 1.33 -13.89 12.02
N LYS A 444 2.02 -14.43 13.03
CA LYS A 444 1.37 -15.20 14.12
C LYS A 444 0.51 -14.36 15.05
N PHE A 445 0.77 -13.06 15.15
CA PHE A 445 -0.05 -12.21 16.01
C PHE A 445 -1.41 -11.85 15.41
N VAL A 446 -1.65 -12.12 14.12
CA VAL A 446 -2.96 -11.91 13.48
C VAL A 446 -3.79 -13.15 13.66
N ILE A 447 -4.87 -13.02 14.42
CA ILE A 447 -5.78 -14.12 14.78
C ILE A 447 -7.22 -13.76 14.40
N PRO A 448 -8.09 -14.74 14.13
CA PRO A 448 -9.52 -14.46 13.91
C PRO A 448 -10.22 -13.98 15.18
N SER A 449 -11.29 -13.20 15.03
CA SER A 449 -12.22 -12.89 16.11
C SER A 449 -12.87 -14.18 16.64
N ASP A 450 -13.36 -14.17 17.90
CA ASP A 450 -13.90 -15.37 18.52
C ASP A 450 -15.06 -15.99 17.71
N GLY A 451 -14.87 -17.24 17.33
CA GLY A 451 -15.81 -18.01 16.51
C GLY A 451 -15.73 -17.75 15.00
N TYR A 452 -14.90 -16.83 14.55
CA TYR A 452 -14.67 -16.58 13.11
C TYR A 452 -13.48 -17.38 12.59
N LYS A 453 -13.36 -17.44 11.26
CA LYS A 453 -12.20 -17.99 10.54
C LYS A 453 -11.61 -16.93 9.61
N LEU A 454 -10.29 -16.96 9.41
CA LEU A 454 -9.64 -16.12 8.40
C LEU A 454 -9.50 -16.91 7.10
N TYR A 455 -9.94 -16.33 6.02
CA TYR A 455 -9.76 -16.83 4.66
C TYR A 455 -8.87 -15.87 3.89
N PHE A 456 -7.95 -16.44 3.13
CA PHE A 456 -7.01 -15.72 2.27
C PHE A 456 -7.21 -16.22 0.84
N LEU A 457 -7.49 -15.29 -0.07
CA LEU A 457 -7.78 -15.59 -1.46
C LEU A 457 -6.71 -14.91 -2.32
N ASP A 458 -5.81 -15.69 -2.91
CA ASP A 458 -4.64 -15.20 -3.67
C ASP A 458 -4.76 -15.55 -5.16
N PHE A 459 -4.42 -14.61 -6.03
CA PHE A 459 -4.39 -14.88 -7.46
C PHE A 459 -3.17 -15.71 -7.85
N SER A 460 -3.41 -16.86 -8.45
CA SER A 460 -2.33 -17.69 -8.99
C SER A 460 -1.70 -17.03 -10.23
N GLN A 461 -0.49 -16.48 -10.05
CA GLN A 461 0.35 -15.89 -11.11
C GLN A 461 -0.35 -14.80 -11.94
N MET A 462 -1.10 -13.91 -11.32
CA MET A 462 -1.91 -12.88 -11.98
C MET A 462 -1.15 -12.10 -13.06
N GLU A 463 0.05 -11.63 -12.75
CA GLU A 463 0.83 -10.78 -13.66
C GLU A 463 1.24 -11.53 -14.95
N LEU A 464 1.59 -12.81 -14.85
CA LEU A 464 1.95 -13.64 -16.02
C LEU A 464 0.74 -13.97 -16.89
N ARG A 465 -0.43 -14.17 -16.27
CA ARG A 465 -1.70 -14.35 -16.99
C ARG A 465 -2.10 -13.08 -17.75
N ILE A 466 -1.96 -11.92 -17.13
CA ILE A 466 -2.18 -10.61 -17.76
C ILE A 466 -1.20 -10.41 -18.92
N GLN A 467 0.07 -10.78 -18.76
CA GLN A 467 1.07 -10.68 -19.82
C GLN A 467 0.75 -11.57 -21.02
N ALA A 468 0.29 -12.79 -20.76
CA ALA A 468 -0.18 -13.69 -21.83
C ALA A 468 -1.30 -13.03 -22.65
N TYR A 469 -2.28 -12.44 -21.98
CA TYR A 469 -3.37 -11.74 -22.65
C TYR A 469 -2.91 -10.50 -23.45
N TYR A 470 -1.98 -9.71 -22.90
CA TYR A 470 -1.43 -8.57 -23.66
C TYR A 470 -0.69 -9.02 -24.93
N SER A 471 -0.02 -10.17 -24.92
CA SER A 471 0.61 -10.70 -26.14
C SER A 471 -0.43 -11.02 -27.22
N ILE A 472 -1.60 -11.52 -26.81
CA ILE A 472 -2.73 -11.77 -27.72
C ILE A 472 -3.26 -10.46 -28.30
N LEU A 473 -3.48 -9.45 -27.45
CA LEU A 473 -4.06 -8.17 -27.87
C LEU A 473 -3.25 -7.40 -28.90
N VAL A 474 -1.94 -7.48 -28.84
CA VAL A 474 -1.05 -6.79 -29.81
C VAL A 474 -0.82 -7.62 -31.08
N GLY A 475 -1.51 -8.76 -31.23
CA GLY A 475 -1.38 -9.63 -32.41
C GLY A 475 -0.09 -10.44 -32.46
N HIS A 476 0.62 -10.55 -31.35
CA HIS A 476 1.86 -11.33 -31.20
C HIS A 476 1.72 -12.36 -30.08
N THR A 477 0.73 -13.24 -30.21
CA THR A 477 0.43 -14.27 -29.21
C THR A 477 1.65 -15.07 -28.82
N ASP A 478 1.98 -15.08 -27.54
CA ASP A 478 3.00 -15.95 -26.99
C ASP A 478 2.40 -17.32 -26.64
N TYR A 479 2.46 -18.24 -27.58
CA TYR A 479 1.87 -19.55 -27.40
C TYR A 479 2.44 -20.34 -26.24
N ASN A 480 3.73 -20.20 -25.96
CA ASN A 480 4.36 -20.90 -24.84
C ASN A 480 3.89 -20.36 -23.48
N LEU A 481 3.71 -19.05 -23.40
CA LEU A 481 3.19 -18.42 -22.19
C LEU A 481 1.70 -18.73 -22.00
N CYS A 482 0.90 -18.65 -23.09
CA CYS A 482 -0.53 -18.97 -23.05
C CYS A 482 -0.78 -20.44 -22.68
N ARG A 483 0.01 -21.38 -23.20
CA ARG A 483 -0.09 -22.82 -22.88
C ARG A 483 0.18 -23.15 -21.40
N ALA A 484 0.80 -22.28 -20.67
CA ALA A 484 0.94 -22.45 -19.22
C ALA A 484 -0.39 -22.32 -18.45
N TYR A 485 -1.39 -21.69 -19.08
CA TYR A 485 -2.66 -21.34 -18.42
C TYR A 485 -3.89 -21.88 -19.13
N MET A 486 -3.76 -22.28 -20.41
CA MET A 486 -4.87 -22.75 -21.21
C MET A 486 -4.42 -23.84 -22.17
N PRO A 487 -5.26 -24.85 -22.42
CA PRO A 487 -5.07 -25.77 -23.50
C PRO A 487 -5.14 -25.02 -24.83
N TYR A 488 -4.21 -25.32 -25.71
CA TYR A 488 -4.13 -24.68 -27.02
C TYR A 488 -3.81 -25.69 -28.10
N ASP A 489 -4.62 -25.70 -29.13
CA ASP A 489 -4.27 -26.39 -30.39
C ASP A 489 -3.43 -25.45 -31.25
N CYS A 490 -2.12 -25.75 -31.36
CA CYS A 490 -1.20 -25.00 -32.20
C CYS A 490 -1.62 -24.96 -33.67
N GLN A 491 -2.42 -25.90 -34.14
CA GLN A 491 -2.90 -25.94 -35.53
C GLN A 491 -4.04 -24.95 -35.78
N LEU A 492 -4.85 -24.66 -34.76
CA LEU A 492 -5.98 -23.74 -34.88
C LEU A 492 -5.64 -22.28 -34.59
N ASN A 493 -4.47 -21.98 -34.03
CA ASN A 493 -4.06 -20.63 -33.60
C ASN A 493 -5.10 -19.92 -32.73
N ASP A 494 -5.84 -20.67 -31.88
CA ASP A 494 -7.06 -20.16 -31.35
C ASP A 494 -7.10 -20.22 -29.80
N TYR A 495 -6.45 -19.23 -29.14
CA TYR A 495 -6.69 -18.93 -27.73
C TYR A 495 -8.02 -18.20 -27.50
N THR A 496 -8.78 -17.92 -28.56
CA THR A 496 -10.11 -17.36 -28.47
C THR A 496 -11.17 -18.40 -28.06
N GLN A 497 -10.80 -19.66 -27.92
CA GLN A 497 -11.74 -20.73 -27.54
C GLN A 497 -12.32 -20.56 -26.15
N PHE A 498 -11.56 -20.03 -25.20
CA PHE A 498 -12.09 -19.73 -23.89
C PHE A 498 -12.59 -18.28 -23.81
N ASP A 499 -13.88 -18.10 -23.59
CA ASP A 499 -14.51 -16.79 -23.42
C ASP A 499 -15.25 -16.75 -22.07
N TYR A 500 -14.81 -15.91 -21.16
CA TYR A 500 -15.48 -15.66 -19.87
C TYR A 500 -16.91 -15.15 -20.00
N ASN A 501 -17.30 -14.62 -21.15
CA ASN A 501 -18.68 -14.21 -21.40
C ASN A 501 -19.56 -15.39 -21.84
N ASN A 502 -18.98 -16.56 -22.12
CA ASN A 502 -19.72 -17.77 -22.43
C ASN A 502 -20.01 -18.55 -21.15
N PRO A 503 -21.30 -18.73 -20.75
CA PRO A 503 -21.66 -19.44 -19.53
C PRO A 503 -21.19 -20.90 -19.49
N GLU A 504 -21.09 -21.56 -20.63
CA GLU A 504 -20.60 -22.93 -20.71
C GLU A 504 -19.09 -22.99 -20.49
N HIS A 505 -18.33 -22.07 -21.07
CA HIS A 505 -16.89 -21.97 -20.81
C HIS A 505 -16.62 -21.63 -19.34
N LEU A 506 -17.45 -20.77 -18.75
CA LEU A 506 -17.27 -20.36 -17.36
C LEU A 506 -17.47 -21.51 -16.37
N LYS A 507 -18.35 -22.48 -16.66
CA LYS A 507 -18.51 -23.69 -15.82
C LYS A 507 -17.24 -24.53 -15.77
N HIS A 508 -16.44 -24.50 -16.81
CA HIS A 508 -15.24 -25.32 -16.98
C HIS A 508 -13.94 -24.52 -16.84
N ALA A 509 -14.04 -23.25 -16.41
CA ALA A 509 -12.86 -22.36 -16.30
C ALA A 509 -11.73 -22.94 -15.43
N TYR A 510 -12.10 -23.83 -14.51
CA TYR A 510 -11.20 -24.47 -13.52
C TYR A 510 -11.26 -25.99 -13.57
N ASP A 511 -11.99 -26.55 -14.55
CA ASP A 511 -12.06 -27.98 -14.81
C ASP A 511 -11.06 -28.34 -15.90
N TRP A 512 -9.85 -28.65 -15.49
CA TRP A 512 -8.76 -28.96 -16.41
C TRP A 512 -9.03 -30.24 -17.20
N ASP A 513 -9.88 -31.14 -16.73
CA ASP A 513 -10.29 -32.35 -17.45
C ASP A 513 -11.17 -32.05 -18.65
N TRP A 514 -11.81 -30.89 -18.70
CA TRP A 514 -12.59 -30.43 -19.85
C TRP A 514 -11.73 -30.03 -21.05
N PHE A 515 -10.49 -29.63 -20.78
CA PHE A 515 -9.57 -29.21 -21.81
C PHE A 515 -8.68 -30.37 -22.26
N ASN A 516 -8.77 -30.73 -23.53
CA ASN A 516 -7.92 -31.74 -24.16
C ASN A 516 -7.10 -31.11 -25.29
N ASN A 517 -5.93 -31.67 -25.54
CA ASN A 517 -5.16 -31.31 -26.73
C ASN A 517 -5.88 -31.82 -27.99
N SER A 518 -5.55 -31.26 -29.17
CA SER A 518 -6.14 -31.65 -30.46
C SER A 518 -5.92 -33.12 -30.82
N ASP A 519 -4.89 -33.75 -30.27
CA ASP A 519 -4.59 -35.17 -30.42
C ASP A 519 -5.38 -36.08 -29.45
N GLY A 520 -6.26 -35.49 -28.61
CA GLY A 520 -7.04 -36.19 -27.59
C GLY A 520 -6.27 -36.50 -26.30
N SER A 521 -5.02 -36.06 -26.18
CA SER A 521 -4.29 -36.20 -24.94
C SER A 521 -4.77 -35.21 -23.89
N HIS A 522 -4.63 -35.58 -22.59
CA HIS A 522 -4.95 -34.68 -21.50
C HIS A 522 -4.01 -33.47 -21.50
N TRP A 523 -4.58 -32.26 -21.28
CA TRP A 523 -3.80 -31.05 -21.18
C TRP A 523 -3.27 -30.87 -19.75
N GLU A 524 -2.00 -30.54 -19.66
CA GLU A 524 -1.34 -30.20 -18.38
C GLU A 524 -0.72 -28.81 -18.45
N PRO A 525 -0.86 -28.00 -17.37
CA PRO A 525 -0.21 -26.70 -17.29
C PRO A 525 1.32 -26.84 -17.36
N THR A 526 1.94 -25.94 -18.10
CA THR A 526 3.41 -25.92 -18.19
C THR A 526 3.99 -25.10 -17.05
N ASP A 527 4.93 -25.68 -16.27
CA ASP A 527 5.73 -24.90 -15.32
C ASP A 527 6.72 -23.98 -16.07
N LEU A 528 6.33 -22.71 -16.18
CA LEU A 528 7.11 -21.68 -16.88
C LEU A 528 8.53 -21.53 -16.33
N HIS A 529 8.72 -21.70 -15.04
CA HIS A 529 10.01 -21.52 -14.39
C HIS A 529 10.96 -22.65 -14.73
N THR A 530 10.49 -23.88 -14.67
CA THR A 530 11.23 -25.06 -15.15
C THR A 530 11.53 -24.95 -16.63
N LYS A 531 10.54 -24.52 -17.46
CA LYS A 531 10.74 -24.35 -18.91
C LYS A 531 11.88 -23.38 -19.21
N THR A 532 11.89 -22.20 -18.60
CA THR A 532 12.97 -21.22 -18.79
C THR A 532 14.31 -21.79 -18.38
N THR A 533 14.37 -22.48 -17.23
CA THR A 533 15.60 -23.11 -16.75
C THR A 533 16.12 -24.17 -17.71
N LEU A 534 15.27 -25.08 -18.16
CA LEU A 534 15.69 -26.18 -19.08
C LEU A 534 16.04 -25.67 -20.48
N THR A 535 15.46 -24.53 -20.91
CA THR A 535 15.89 -23.87 -22.14
C THR A 535 17.30 -23.28 -22.00
N ALA A 536 17.68 -22.78 -20.83
CA ALA A 536 19.03 -22.27 -20.55
C ALA A 536 20.04 -23.39 -20.28
N PHE A 537 19.62 -24.46 -19.63
CA PHE A 537 20.43 -25.55 -19.09
C PHE A 537 19.75 -26.91 -19.35
N PRO A 538 19.72 -27.40 -20.60
CA PRO A 538 19.04 -28.65 -20.96
C PRO A 538 19.61 -29.89 -20.27
N GLU A 539 20.86 -29.84 -19.80
CA GLU A 539 21.54 -30.89 -19.04
C GLU A 539 20.86 -31.26 -17.72
N PHE A 540 19.92 -30.44 -17.22
CA PHE A 540 19.19 -30.73 -15.98
C PHE A 540 17.80 -31.39 -16.23
N ALA A 541 17.47 -31.77 -17.48
CA ALA A 541 16.16 -32.32 -17.80
C ALA A 541 15.75 -33.53 -16.94
N ASP A 542 16.71 -34.42 -16.63
CA ASP A 542 16.47 -35.61 -15.82
C ASP A 542 16.53 -35.35 -14.29
N GLN A 543 16.74 -34.09 -13.89
CA GLN A 543 16.95 -33.70 -12.48
C GLN A 543 15.81 -32.84 -11.91
N THR A 544 14.75 -32.57 -12.68
CA THR A 544 13.67 -31.63 -12.32
C THR A 544 13.00 -31.93 -10.98
N GLU A 545 12.96 -33.20 -10.56
CA GLU A 545 12.38 -33.61 -9.29
C GLU A 545 13.36 -33.54 -8.11
N THR A 546 14.64 -33.27 -8.36
CA THR A 546 15.64 -33.18 -7.29
C THR A 546 15.46 -31.92 -6.45
N LYS A 547 15.76 -32.00 -5.16
CA LYS A 547 15.70 -30.86 -4.24
C LYS A 547 16.67 -29.74 -4.68
N GLU A 548 17.84 -30.11 -5.22
CA GLU A 548 18.83 -29.14 -5.71
C GLU A 548 18.30 -28.36 -6.93
N PHE A 549 17.69 -29.07 -7.91
CA PHE A 549 17.11 -28.40 -9.06
C PHE A 549 16.01 -27.43 -8.63
N LYS A 550 15.07 -27.86 -7.78
CA LYS A 550 13.95 -27.05 -7.32
C LYS A 550 14.43 -25.82 -6.55
N LYS A 551 15.42 -25.94 -5.65
CA LYS A 551 15.95 -24.85 -4.82
C LYS A 551 16.83 -23.85 -5.59
N LYS A 552 17.66 -24.31 -6.51
CA LYS A 552 18.65 -23.46 -7.17
C LYS A 552 18.24 -23.09 -8.60
N TRP A 553 18.06 -24.09 -9.42
CA TRP A 553 17.92 -23.86 -10.87
C TRP A 553 16.53 -23.35 -11.25
N ARG A 554 15.46 -23.99 -10.75
CA ARG A 554 14.10 -23.52 -10.96
C ARG A 554 13.89 -22.12 -10.36
N TYR A 555 14.52 -21.82 -9.23
CA TYR A 555 14.54 -20.49 -8.64
C TYR A 555 15.16 -19.44 -9.57
N LEU A 556 16.30 -19.73 -10.22
CA LEU A 556 16.89 -18.84 -11.19
C LEU A 556 15.95 -18.60 -12.40
N GLY A 557 15.26 -19.64 -12.85
CA GLY A 557 14.21 -19.51 -13.87
C GLY A 557 13.06 -18.61 -13.44
N LYS A 558 12.56 -18.81 -12.21
CA LYS A 558 11.50 -17.97 -11.59
C LYS A 558 11.92 -16.51 -11.52
N ALA A 559 13.07 -16.24 -10.93
CA ALA A 559 13.58 -14.89 -10.77
C ALA A 559 13.88 -14.21 -12.12
N THR A 560 14.34 -14.99 -13.12
CA THR A 560 14.51 -14.49 -14.49
C THR A 560 13.19 -14.11 -15.12
N ASN A 561 12.16 -14.96 -15.03
CA ASN A 561 10.85 -14.70 -15.60
C ASN A 561 10.26 -13.40 -15.02
N PHE A 562 10.30 -13.21 -13.72
CA PHE A 562 9.84 -11.98 -13.08
C PHE A 562 10.69 -10.76 -13.50
N ALA A 563 12.02 -10.86 -13.48
CA ALA A 563 12.88 -9.75 -13.86
C ALA A 563 12.68 -9.33 -15.33
N LYS A 564 12.47 -10.29 -16.21
CA LYS A 564 12.24 -10.06 -17.66
C LYS A 564 10.87 -9.46 -17.93
N ASN A 565 9.84 -9.77 -17.14
CA ASN A 565 8.55 -9.09 -17.22
C ASN A 565 8.69 -7.58 -17.02
N TYR A 566 9.68 -7.18 -16.21
CA TYR A 566 10.01 -5.77 -15.93
C TYR A 566 11.05 -5.19 -16.88
N GLY A 567 11.37 -5.89 -17.99
CA GLY A 567 12.34 -5.41 -18.99
C GLY A 567 13.80 -5.45 -18.53
N CYS A 568 14.12 -6.32 -17.54
CA CYS A 568 15.47 -6.45 -17.01
C CYS A 568 16.45 -7.00 -18.07
N GLY A 569 17.59 -6.34 -18.26
CA GLY A 569 18.69 -6.84 -19.09
C GLY A 569 19.63 -7.79 -18.33
N ALA A 570 20.44 -8.58 -19.05
CA ALA A 570 21.34 -9.58 -18.46
C ALA A 570 22.29 -9.02 -17.39
N LYS A 571 22.85 -7.80 -17.56
CA LYS A 571 23.72 -7.17 -16.56
C LYS A 571 23.00 -6.88 -15.23
N THR A 572 21.77 -6.39 -15.30
CA THR A 572 20.94 -6.13 -14.11
C THR A 572 20.50 -7.44 -13.47
N LEU A 573 20.18 -8.45 -14.29
CA LEU A 573 19.85 -9.79 -13.82
C LEU A 573 21.02 -10.42 -13.04
N ALA A 574 22.24 -10.34 -13.60
CA ALA A 574 23.47 -10.82 -12.93
C ALA A 574 23.66 -10.18 -11.55
N SER A 575 23.50 -8.83 -11.50
CA SER A 575 23.63 -8.08 -10.23
C SER A 575 22.54 -8.41 -9.21
N ASN A 576 21.30 -8.60 -9.67
CA ASN A 576 20.16 -8.86 -8.79
C ASN A 576 20.21 -10.28 -8.19
N LEU A 577 20.64 -11.26 -8.99
CA LEU A 577 20.70 -12.67 -8.58
C LEU A 577 22.06 -13.08 -8.02
N ASN A 578 23.04 -12.15 -7.99
CA ASN A 578 24.41 -12.42 -7.58
C ASN A 578 25.04 -13.63 -8.30
N ILE A 579 24.81 -13.69 -9.63
CA ILE A 579 25.37 -14.71 -10.53
C ILE A 579 26.32 -14.05 -11.55
N ASP A 580 27.15 -14.86 -12.17
CA ASP A 580 28.03 -14.38 -13.24
C ASP A 580 27.24 -13.91 -14.47
N LEU A 581 27.86 -13.04 -15.27
CA LEU A 581 27.20 -12.44 -16.43
C LEU A 581 26.91 -13.48 -17.52
N GLU A 582 27.70 -14.55 -17.64
CA GLU A 582 27.49 -15.61 -18.61
C GLU A 582 26.21 -16.38 -18.30
N THR A 583 26.05 -16.81 -17.07
CA THR A 583 24.82 -17.47 -16.57
C THR A 583 23.59 -16.58 -16.73
N ALA A 584 23.69 -15.31 -16.36
CA ALA A 584 22.60 -14.34 -16.55
C ALA A 584 22.25 -14.11 -18.02
N THR A 585 23.24 -14.13 -18.91
CA THR A 585 23.01 -13.98 -20.35
C THR A 585 22.31 -15.21 -20.90
N LYS A 586 22.75 -16.43 -20.56
CA LYS A 586 22.09 -17.68 -20.95
C LYS A 586 20.61 -17.71 -20.51
N LEU A 587 20.32 -17.35 -19.26
CA LEU A 587 18.96 -17.25 -18.74
C LEU A 587 18.13 -16.20 -19.47
N SER A 588 18.70 -15.02 -19.74
CA SER A 588 18.01 -13.94 -20.47
C SER A 588 17.70 -14.34 -21.92
N GLU A 589 18.62 -14.99 -22.60
CA GLU A 589 18.44 -15.51 -23.97
C GLU A 589 17.42 -16.66 -24.00
N ALA A 590 17.49 -17.56 -23.01
CA ALA A 590 16.54 -18.66 -22.88
C ALA A 590 15.11 -18.15 -22.69
N TYR A 591 14.92 -17.11 -21.86
CA TYR A 591 13.61 -16.45 -21.73
C TYR A 591 13.14 -15.87 -23.06
N ASN A 592 13.99 -15.12 -23.76
CA ASN A 592 13.63 -14.50 -25.03
C ASN A 592 13.26 -15.54 -26.11
N ASN A 593 13.96 -16.68 -26.10
CA ASN A 593 13.69 -17.79 -27.03
C ASN A 593 12.42 -18.57 -26.63
N ALA A 594 12.18 -18.72 -25.33
CA ALA A 594 10.98 -19.41 -24.83
C ALA A 594 9.70 -18.58 -25.03
N TYR A 595 9.80 -17.24 -24.95
CA TYR A 595 8.64 -16.34 -25.00
C TYR A 595 8.82 -15.20 -26.00
N PRO A 596 8.91 -15.52 -27.32
CA PRO A 596 9.14 -14.50 -28.35
C PRO A 596 7.98 -13.49 -28.50
N GLY A 597 6.73 -13.91 -28.24
CA GLY A 597 5.56 -13.03 -28.27
C GLY A 597 5.62 -11.92 -27.20
N VAL A 598 6.25 -12.19 -26.06
CA VAL A 598 6.47 -11.19 -25.02
C VAL A 598 7.40 -10.09 -25.50
N LEU A 599 8.45 -10.44 -26.27
CA LEU A 599 9.36 -9.42 -26.84
C LEU A 599 8.64 -8.51 -27.85
N GLU A 600 7.78 -9.08 -28.69
CA GLU A 600 7.00 -8.29 -29.64
C GLU A 600 5.98 -7.41 -28.93
N TYR A 601 5.34 -7.89 -27.87
CA TYR A 601 4.52 -7.07 -26.98
C TYR A 601 5.31 -5.88 -26.42
N GLN A 602 6.51 -6.12 -25.88
CA GLN A 602 7.35 -5.05 -25.34
C GLN A 602 7.72 -4.01 -26.40
N LYS A 603 8.01 -4.43 -27.63
CA LYS A 603 8.25 -3.52 -28.78
C LYS A 603 7.00 -2.70 -29.14
N ALA A 604 5.83 -3.33 -29.15
CA ALA A 604 4.55 -2.66 -29.41
C ALA A 604 4.25 -1.57 -28.36
N VAL A 605 4.45 -1.86 -27.08
CA VAL A 605 4.31 -0.90 -25.97
C VAL A 605 5.27 0.28 -26.16
N GLN A 606 6.51 -0.01 -26.54
CA GLN A 606 7.53 1.02 -26.80
C GLN A 606 7.17 1.91 -27.99
N ALA A 607 6.64 1.33 -29.05
CA ALA A 607 6.14 2.06 -30.21
C ALA A 607 4.96 2.98 -29.84
N GLU A 608 4.03 2.49 -29.03
CA GLU A 608 2.89 3.29 -28.54
C GLU A 608 3.35 4.47 -27.67
N LEU A 609 4.30 4.24 -26.76
CA LEU A 609 4.91 5.32 -25.94
C LEU A 609 5.59 6.36 -26.79
N ASN A 610 6.33 5.95 -27.83
CA ASN A 610 6.97 6.87 -28.77
C ASN A 610 5.97 7.73 -29.54
N LEU A 611 4.83 7.15 -29.89
CA LEU A 611 3.79 7.83 -30.67
C LEU A 611 2.94 8.77 -29.79
N LYS A 612 2.47 8.27 -28.63
CA LYS A 612 1.46 8.96 -27.79
C LYS A 612 2.05 9.63 -26.54
N GLY A 613 3.23 9.20 -26.08
CA GLY A 613 3.80 9.61 -24.79
C GLY A 613 3.16 8.97 -23.56
N TYR A 614 2.21 8.08 -23.75
CA TYR A 614 1.56 7.32 -22.69
C TYR A 614 1.10 5.95 -23.19
N VAL A 615 0.85 5.04 -22.25
CA VAL A 615 0.15 3.77 -22.47
C VAL A 615 -1.10 3.71 -21.61
N THR A 616 -2.10 2.93 -22.06
CA THR A 616 -3.38 2.78 -21.37
C THR A 616 -3.59 1.32 -21.02
N ASN A 617 -3.88 0.99 -19.75
CA ASN A 617 -4.22 -0.37 -19.36
C ASN A 617 -5.65 -0.74 -19.78
N LEU A 618 -6.05 -2.00 -19.57
CA LEU A 618 -7.36 -2.52 -19.98
C LEU A 618 -8.55 -1.79 -19.31
N TYR A 619 -8.30 -1.15 -18.17
CA TYR A 619 -9.29 -0.46 -17.36
C TYR A 619 -9.32 1.06 -17.58
N GLY A 620 -8.57 1.57 -18.57
CA GLY A 620 -8.55 2.98 -18.94
C GLY A 620 -7.57 3.85 -18.18
N ARG A 621 -6.73 3.29 -17.29
CA ARG A 621 -5.70 4.04 -16.59
C ARG A 621 -4.55 4.36 -17.54
N ARG A 622 -4.15 5.64 -17.61
CA ARG A 622 -3.07 6.12 -18.46
C ARG A 622 -1.80 6.37 -17.66
N TYR A 623 -0.67 5.91 -18.22
CA TYR A 623 0.67 6.09 -17.68
C TYR A 623 1.48 6.95 -18.63
N TYR A 624 1.76 8.19 -18.25
CA TYR A 624 2.55 9.13 -19.04
C TYR A 624 4.03 8.96 -18.70
N LEU A 625 4.86 8.65 -19.69
CA LEU A 625 6.29 8.38 -19.50
C LEU A 625 7.11 9.32 -20.40
N GLU A 626 8.14 9.92 -19.79
CA GLU A 626 9.07 10.75 -20.57
C GLU A 626 9.85 9.93 -21.59
N LYS A 627 10.05 10.53 -22.77
CA LYS A 627 10.53 9.86 -23.99
C LYS A 627 11.92 9.24 -23.92
N SER A 628 12.76 9.49 -22.91
CA SER A 628 14.19 9.18 -23.04
C SER A 628 14.76 8.10 -22.14
N THR A 629 14.15 7.78 -20.97
CA THR A 629 14.83 6.93 -19.98
C THR A 629 14.00 5.82 -19.38
N ASN A 630 12.66 5.83 -19.48
CA ASN A 630 11.78 4.99 -18.67
C ASN A 630 10.79 4.14 -19.47
N PHE A 631 10.95 3.94 -20.76
CA PHE A 631 10.00 3.17 -21.59
C PHE A 631 9.80 1.73 -21.13
N TYR A 632 10.82 1.09 -20.56
CA TYR A 632 10.70 -0.25 -20.00
C TYR A 632 9.67 -0.32 -18.86
N LYS A 633 9.44 0.78 -18.13
CA LYS A 633 8.41 0.87 -17.07
C LYS A 633 6.99 0.74 -17.63
N GLY A 634 6.77 1.09 -18.91
CA GLY A 634 5.45 1.00 -19.54
C GLY A 634 4.88 -0.42 -19.52
N ASN A 635 5.71 -1.42 -19.82
CA ASN A 635 5.31 -2.83 -19.75
C ASN A 635 4.84 -3.22 -18.34
N ASN A 636 5.63 -2.83 -17.34
CA ASN A 636 5.32 -3.10 -15.94
C ASN A 636 4.02 -2.40 -15.50
N TYR A 637 3.86 -1.12 -15.84
CA TYR A 637 2.65 -0.38 -15.47
C TYR A 637 1.39 -0.92 -16.14
N LEU A 638 1.47 -1.42 -17.39
CA LEU A 638 0.34 -2.08 -18.03
C LEU A 638 -0.06 -3.36 -17.31
N ILE A 639 0.89 -4.21 -16.96
CA ILE A 639 0.63 -5.50 -16.30
C ILE A 639 0.16 -5.27 -14.87
N GLN A 640 0.96 -4.60 -14.06
CA GLN A 640 0.64 -4.34 -12.64
C GLN A 640 -0.61 -3.46 -12.48
N GLY A 641 -0.77 -2.47 -13.35
CA GLY A 641 -1.91 -1.59 -13.29
C GLY A 641 -3.21 -2.27 -13.73
N THR A 642 -3.15 -3.19 -14.68
CA THR A 642 -4.31 -4.02 -15.03
C THR A 642 -4.72 -4.90 -13.86
N GLY A 643 -3.75 -5.56 -13.19
CA GLY A 643 -4.01 -6.36 -12.00
C GLY A 643 -4.59 -5.51 -10.86
N ALA A 644 -4.00 -4.35 -10.59
CA ALA A 644 -4.49 -3.44 -9.55
C ALA A 644 -5.92 -2.95 -9.80
N ASP A 645 -6.24 -2.59 -11.05
CA ASP A 645 -7.56 -2.10 -11.40
C ASP A 645 -8.62 -3.22 -11.43
N ALA A 646 -8.23 -4.44 -11.83
CA ALA A 646 -9.06 -5.64 -11.73
C ALA A 646 -9.42 -5.95 -10.27
N LEU A 647 -8.41 -5.92 -9.40
CA LEU A 647 -8.58 -6.16 -7.97
C LEU A 647 -9.50 -5.12 -7.34
N LYS A 648 -9.33 -3.83 -7.66
CA LYS A 648 -10.19 -2.75 -7.15
C LYS A 648 -11.66 -2.90 -7.56
N GLU A 649 -11.95 -3.35 -8.78
CA GLU A 649 -13.32 -3.65 -9.17
C GLU A 649 -13.91 -4.80 -8.34
N ALA A 650 -13.13 -5.86 -8.12
CA ALA A 650 -13.53 -6.95 -7.25
C ALA A 650 -13.71 -6.49 -5.79
N GLU A 651 -12.80 -5.66 -5.26
CA GLU A 651 -12.91 -5.08 -3.90
C GLU A 651 -14.20 -4.28 -3.71
N ILE A 652 -14.59 -3.48 -4.70
CA ILE A 652 -15.86 -2.73 -4.67
C ILE A 652 -17.05 -3.69 -4.59
N GLU A 653 -17.07 -4.72 -5.45
CA GLU A 653 -18.16 -5.72 -5.48
C GLU A 653 -18.20 -6.54 -4.18
N ILE A 654 -17.04 -6.94 -3.63
CA ILE A 654 -16.93 -7.65 -2.35
C ILE A 654 -17.44 -6.79 -1.19
N CYS A 655 -17.06 -5.51 -1.13
CA CYS A 655 -17.55 -4.61 -0.09
C CYS A 655 -19.07 -4.44 -0.12
N GLU A 656 -19.66 -4.35 -1.32
CA GLU A 656 -21.11 -4.26 -1.46
C GLU A 656 -21.79 -5.58 -1.08
N TYR A 657 -21.23 -6.71 -1.50
CA TYR A 657 -21.75 -8.03 -1.13
C TYR A 657 -21.71 -8.29 0.38
N LEU A 658 -20.66 -7.84 1.07
CA LEU A 658 -20.49 -8.07 2.51
C LEU A 658 -21.20 -7.02 3.39
N LYS A 659 -21.80 -5.98 2.81
CA LYS A 659 -22.41 -4.86 3.55
C LYS A 659 -23.43 -5.29 4.60
N ASP A 660 -24.28 -6.28 4.26
CA ASP A 660 -25.33 -6.80 5.13
C ASP A 660 -24.97 -8.17 5.73
N LYS A 661 -23.69 -8.59 5.63
CA LYS A 661 -23.20 -9.85 6.18
C LYS A 661 -22.53 -9.64 7.54
N LYS A 662 -22.40 -10.73 8.29
CA LYS A 662 -21.60 -10.78 9.51
C LYS A 662 -20.11 -10.90 9.21
N SER A 663 -19.77 -11.55 8.11
CA SER A 663 -18.41 -11.66 7.57
C SER A 663 -17.87 -10.31 7.12
N ARG A 664 -16.53 -10.13 7.13
CA ARG A 664 -15.90 -8.84 6.95
C ARG A 664 -14.73 -8.93 5.99
N PHE A 665 -14.59 -7.93 5.13
CA PHE A 665 -13.37 -7.74 4.37
C PHE A 665 -12.35 -6.99 5.24
N ILE A 666 -11.18 -7.60 5.49
CA ILE A 666 -10.19 -7.06 6.43
C ILE A 666 -9.12 -6.27 5.71
N LEU A 667 -8.44 -6.89 4.72
CA LEU A 667 -7.23 -6.30 4.15
C LEU A 667 -6.91 -6.87 2.77
N PRO A 668 -6.59 -6.01 1.77
CA PRO A 668 -5.90 -6.42 0.56
C PRO A 668 -4.40 -6.46 0.79
N ILE A 669 -3.73 -7.55 0.38
CA ILE A 669 -2.30 -7.79 0.58
C ILE A 669 -1.67 -8.16 -0.77
N HIS A 670 -1.16 -7.18 -1.51
CA HIS A 670 -0.69 -7.36 -2.89
C HIS A 670 -1.80 -7.89 -3.81
N ASP A 671 -1.74 -9.16 -4.19
CA ASP A 671 -2.71 -9.84 -5.02
C ASP A 671 -3.60 -10.81 -4.21
N GLU A 672 -3.43 -10.86 -2.87
CA GLU A 672 -4.18 -11.66 -1.89
C GLU A 672 -5.21 -10.78 -1.15
N LEU A 673 -6.39 -11.30 -0.88
CA LEU A 673 -7.38 -10.68 0.00
C LEU A 673 -7.56 -11.48 1.28
N ALA A 674 -7.62 -10.80 2.41
CA ALA A 674 -7.97 -11.39 3.71
C ALA A 674 -9.41 -11.03 4.10
N ILE A 675 -10.23 -12.02 4.34
CA ILE A 675 -11.60 -11.87 4.86
C ILE A 675 -11.76 -12.65 6.16
N GLU A 676 -12.56 -12.12 7.07
CA GLU A 676 -12.98 -12.80 8.29
C GLU A 676 -14.40 -13.30 8.11
N VAL A 677 -14.59 -14.62 8.22
CA VAL A 677 -15.84 -15.30 7.87
C VAL A 677 -16.57 -15.81 9.12
N HIS A 678 -17.84 -15.40 9.25
CA HIS A 678 -18.70 -15.87 10.32
C HIS A 678 -19.14 -17.33 10.08
N PRO A 679 -19.28 -18.19 11.11
CA PRO A 679 -19.67 -19.60 10.94
C PRO A 679 -20.97 -19.82 10.15
N ASP A 680 -21.98 -18.96 10.35
CA ASP A 680 -23.26 -19.06 9.62
C ASP A 680 -23.12 -18.79 8.11
N GLU A 681 -22.03 -18.21 7.68
CA GLU A 681 -21.78 -17.75 6.30
C GLU A 681 -20.63 -18.49 5.63
N GLU A 682 -20.04 -19.46 6.31
CA GLU A 682 -18.83 -20.18 5.84
C GLU A 682 -19.04 -20.93 4.52
N PHE A 683 -20.25 -21.41 4.27
CA PHE A 683 -20.57 -22.14 3.04
C PHE A 683 -20.69 -21.21 1.82
N ASP A 684 -21.19 -19.99 2.00
CA ASP A 684 -21.53 -19.07 0.91
C ASP A 684 -20.46 -18.01 0.64
N VAL A 685 -19.96 -17.35 1.70
CA VAL A 685 -19.09 -16.17 1.58
C VAL A 685 -17.78 -16.48 0.86
N PRO A 686 -16.98 -17.49 1.24
CA PRO A 686 -15.71 -17.75 0.56
C PRO A 686 -15.88 -18.08 -0.93
N LYS A 687 -16.90 -18.87 -1.28
CA LYS A 687 -17.24 -19.23 -2.66
C LYS A 687 -17.64 -18.01 -3.48
N THR A 688 -18.47 -17.14 -2.92
CA THR A 688 -18.93 -15.94 -3.60
C THR A 688 -17.78 -14.95 -3.79
N VAL A 689 -16.94 -14.74 -2.78
CA VAL A 689 -15.76 -13.87 -2.89
C VAL A 689 -14.78 -14.41 -3.92
N LYS A 690 -14.50 -15.73 -3.93
CA LYS A 690 -13.70 -16.37 -4.98
C LYS A 690 -14.26 -16.08 -6.36
N ARG A 691 -15.56 -16.32 -6.58
CA ARG A 691 -16.23 -16.07 -7.86
C ARG A 691 -16.15 -14.60 -8.29
N ILE A 692 -16.26 -13.65 -7.37
CA ILE A 692 -16.11 -12.21 -7.66
C ILE A 692 -14.68 -11.92 -8.14
N LEU A 693 -13.67 -12.43 -7.43
CA LEU A 693 -12.27 -12.25 -7.79
C LEU A 693 -11.97 -12.84 -9.19
N GLU A 694 -12.35 -14.08 -9.41
CA GLU A 694 -12.16 -14.75 -10.71
C GLU A 694 -12.95 -14.06 -11.82
N GLY A 695 -14.09 -13.45 -11.49
CA GLY A 695 -14.93 -12.66 -12.39
C GLY A 695 -14.28 -11.39 -12.93
N CYS A 696 -13.22 -10.88 -12.33
CA CYS A 696 -12.43 -9.79 -12.90
C CYS A 696 -11.77 -10.16 -14.24
N GLY A 697 -11.66 -11.45 -14.53
CA GLY A 697 -11.23 -11.99 -15.82
C GLY A 697 -12.15 -11.66 -17.00
N LYS A 698 -13.33 -11.05 -16.79
CA LYS A 698 -14.22 -10.61 -17.88
C LYS A 698 -13.54 -9.65 -18.86
N VAL A 699 -12.58 -8.87 -18.41
CA VAL A 699 -11.78 -7.94 -19.23
C VAL A 699 -10.64 -8.69 -19.91
N ILE A 700 -10.13 -9.76 -19.27
CA ILE A 700 -9.05 -10.63 -19.77
C ILE A 700 -9.69 -11.90 -20.37
N LYS A 701 -10.32 -11.75 -21.53
CA LYS A 701 -11.29 -12.71 -22.06
C LYS A 701 -10.77 -14.13 -22.31
N ASN A 702 -9.48 -14.26 -22.57
CA ASN A 702 -8.92 -15.51 -23.11
C ASN A 702 -7.95 -16.22 -22.16
N VAL A 703 -7.73 -15.68 -20.96
CA VAL A 703 -6.83 -16.28 -19.97
C VAL A 703 -7.56 -16.37 -18.63
N PRO A 704 -7.78 -17.58 -18.08
CA PRO A 704 -8.45 -17.75 -16.80
C PRO A 704 -7.71 -17.06 -15.67
N MET A 705 -8.46 -16.36 -14.81
CA MET A 705 -7.93 -15.79 -13.57
C MET A 705 -8.29 -16.75 -12.43
N VAL A 706 -7.31 -17.49 -11.93
CA VAL A 706 -7.49 -18.53 -10.91
C VAL A 706 -7.14 -17.97 -9.53
N VAL A 707 -7.98 -18.28 -8.54
CA VAL A 707 -7.80 -17.88 -7.15
C VAL A 707 -7.62 -19.11 -6.27
N GLU A 708 -6.48 -19.19 -5.61
CA GLU A 708 -6.19 -20.16 -4.57
C GLU A 708 -6.75 -19.69 -3.23
N VAL A 709 -7.26 -20.61 -2.42
CA VAL A 709 -7.88 -20.26 -1.14
C VAL A 709 -7.20 -20.98 -0.01
N GLU A 710 -6.77 -20.21 0.98
CA GLU A 710 -6.22 -20.74 2.23
C GLU A 710 -7.08 -20.28 3.41
N MET A 711 -7.14 -21.06 4.47
CA MET A 711 -7.95 -20.80 5.65
C MET A 711 -7.19 -21.11 6.93
N THR A 712 -7.51 -20.40 8.01
CA THR A 712 -7.03 -20.70 9.35
C THR A 712 -8.07 -20.38 10.42
N GLU A 713 -8.06 -21.18 11.50
CA GLU A 713 -8.81 -20.95 12.74
C GLU A 713 -7.91 -20.43 13.87
N SER A 714 -6.59 -20.42 13.65
CA SER A 714 -5.60 -20.06 14.67
C SER A 714 -4.95 -18.69 14.42
N ASN A 715 -4.09 -18.59 13.43
CA ASN A 715 -3.37 -17.36 13.09
C ASN A 715 -2.98 -17.33 11.61
N TRP A 716 -2.62 -16.16 11.10
CA TRP A 716 -2.29 -15.98 9.69
C TRP A 716 -1.09 -16.81 9.19
N ALA A 717 -0.13 -17.16 10.06
CA ALA A 717 1.03 -17.96 9.65
C ALA A 717 0.66 -19.43 9.40
N ASP A 718 -0.38 -19.94 10.07
CA ASP A 718 -0.78 -21.36 10.04
C ASP A 718 -1.90 -21.64 9.02
N LYS A 719 -2.13 -20.72 8.06
CA LYS A 719 -3.12 -20.91 7.01
C LYS A 719 -2.82 -22.14 6.14
N LYS A 720 -3.85 -22.83 5.70
CA LYS A 720 -3.78 -24.05 4.87
C LYS A 720 -4.70 -23.93 3.69
N GLU A 721 -4.29 -24.49 2.56
CA GLU A 721 -5.10 -24.57 1.36
C GLU A 721 -6.39 -25.34 1.62
N VAL A 722 -7.49 -24.82 1.06
CA VAL A 722 -8.82 -25.42 1.14
C VAL A 722 -9.50 -25.37 -0.22
N GLU A 723 -10.17 -26.47 -0.58
CA GLU A 723 -11.06 -26.53 -1.73
C GLU A 723 -12.44 -26.00 -1.33
N LEU A 724 -13.06 -25.12 -2.16
CA LEU A 724 -14.37 -24.51 -1.88
C LEU A 724 -15.48 -25.11 -2.75
#